data_73651c9b3bc2c078cccb4f89e88746e6
#
_entry.id   73651c9b3bc2c078cccb4f89e88746e6
#
_cell.length_a   1.000
_cell.length_b   1.000
_cell.length_c   1.000
_cell.angle_alpha   90.00
_cell.angle_beta   90.00
_cell.angle_gamma   90.00
#
_symmetry.space_group_name_H-M   'P 1'
#
loop_
_entity.id
_entity.type
_entity.pdbx_description
1 polymer ?
#
loop_
_entity_poly.entity_id
_entity_poly.type
_entity_poly.pdbx_seq_one_letter_code
_entity_poly.pdbx_strand_id
1 'polypeptide(L)'
;MLELFRRFQYLLNRRRRDRELAGDIDFHREMAARAGRPNIGRALQLREESRDAWGWTWLDRLAQDLRYALRVMARSPGFTATAVLVLAIGIGVNVAAFSLFDMFALKPLPVPNADRLVRLERRSLDQYTSEMAYPSFLFYREHSRTLSAAMAVLGVPPMQIEDDLQGAKASFATANYFTELGTHAAYGRLLDPHLDDASSAPPVVILSYSFWQRRFAGDPSAVGRTIRLNKKPVTIAGVTAYDFASLGGQGPEIWLPIAQQPYFVEGSHILTDFNSSSVRMWGRLAPGISAESAAQELRLLTDELRRQHPSAVWDREFIEVSPGGHLQVMKPEMYRIAAMIGILTLLILAVACGNLGALLLARAVQRSREIGIRAAIGASRARIFRQLFTESLLLAAFGAIAGLILGCVVIRIALTVFDTPKWLSAVPDVRVLAFASIVALLSAIFFGFTPALQLARQGKHKTTARQVLVGAQVAGSCILLIVSGLLVRAAHHALYTDPGFGYERLVSIDPQLGQHGYSAAQARNYLDQMQTRLQATPGVRSVSLVLLPPLGHTVSNSTTEIDGRTVIIYPNWVTPGFFDTMQIPIRLGRTFERGEKNVVIVSESFARVQWPNQNPLGKLLGDSAHKNTVIGVAGDAHVNALNDDDAVEQYWPADDTQLPGMVLMVRTAGVLKNLPKLAKTMSESIDPELFPEIRTIKALYSENIQGIERVAGIITFIGLIALTLSSIGVVGLMSFTVIQKTKEIAIRLALGAKPASVLQALVAQFTWPAIIGLIAGTALAASTSGVLRRALYGISNLDPLSYALAIAFLLAILALAAIVPARGALRINVSRALHYE
;
A
#
# COMPACT_ATOMS: atom_id res chain seq x y z
N MET A 1 49.05 -1.35 -8.97
CA MET A 1 48.92 -0.05 -8.27
C MET A 1 49.68 1.07 -8.98
N LEU A 2 50.97 0.91 -9.33
CA LEU A 2 51.78 1.93 -9.97
C LEU A 2 51.27 2.43 -11.34
N GLU A 3 50.69 1.54 -12.15
CA GLU A 3 50.09 1.90 -13.43
C GLU A 3 48.80 2.75 -13.28
N LEU A 4 47.97 2.42 -12.32
CA LEU A 4 46.73 3.17 -11.99
C LEU A 4 47.10 4.59 -11.49
N PHE A 5 48.11 4.69 -10.67
CA PHE A 5 48.64 5.98 -10.16
C PHE A 5 49.21 6.84 -11.29
N ARG A 6 50.02 6.28 -12.21
CA ARG A 6 50.54 6.98 -13.38
C ARG A 6 49.44 7.46 -14.33
N ARG A 7 48.41 6.65 -14.58
CA ARG A 7 47.25 7.01 -15.38
C ARG A 7 46.41 8.10 -14.73
N PHE A 8 46.26 8.07 -13.40
CA PHE A 8 45.58 9.12 -12.64
C PHE A 8 46.36 10.44 -12.67
N GLN A 9 47.68 10.37 -12.52
CA GLN A 9 48.56 11.54 -12.60
C GLN A 9 48.59 12.16 -14.01
N TYR A 10 48.43 11.34 -15.03
CA TYR A 10 48.26 11.80 -16.43
C TYR A 10 46.95 12.59 -16.61
N LEU A 11 45.82 12.13 -16.02
CA LEU A 11 44.55 12.83 -16.04
C LEU A 11 44.60 14.21 -15.40
N LEU A 12 45.27 14.35 -14.24
CA LEU A 12 45.38 15.61 -13.51
C LEU A 12 46.26 16.64 -14.27
N ASN A 13 47.33 16.20 -14.93
CA ASN A 13 48.30 17.05 -15.59
C ASN A 13 48.24 16.99 -17.11
N ARG A 14 47.11 16.61 -17.68
CA ARG A 14 46.91 16.28 -19.10
C ARG A 14 47.40 17.37 -20.08
N ARG A 15 47.01 18.67 -19.84
CA ARG A 15 47.38 19.79 -20.71
C ARG A 15 48.90 20.08 -20.72
N ARG A 16 49.57 19.77 -19.64
CA ARG A 16 51.03 19.92 -19.53
C ARG A 16 51.74 18.78 -20.25
N ARG A 17 51.34 17.54 -19.99
CA ARG A 17 51.96 16.35 -20.61
C ARG A 17 51.69 16.25 -22.11
N ASP A 18 50.49 16.68 -22.60
CA ASP A 18 50.22 16.75 -24.05
C ASP A 18 51.10 17.79 -24.76
N ARG A 19 51.50 18.90 -24.05
CA ARG A 19 52.48 19.86 -24.56
C ARG A 19 53.89 19.34 -24.56
N GLU A 20 54.28 18.67 -23.47
CA GLU A 20 55.59 18.02 -23.36
C GLU A 20 55.78 16.97 -24.45
N LEU A 21 54.80 16.08 -24.63
CA LEU A 21 54.81 15.05 -25.69
C LEU A 21 54.85 15.66 -27.12
N ALA A 22 54.16 16.77 -27.33
CA ALA A 22 54.22 17.47 -28.57
C ALA A 22 55.63 18.00 -28.88
N GLY A 23 56.27 18.61 -27.87
CA GLY A 23 57.67 19.07 -27.98
C GLY A 23 58.69 17.95 -28.24
N ASP A 24 58.49 16.79 -27.52
CA ASP A 24 59.36 15.61 -27.70
C ASP A 24 59.23 15.02 -29.10
N ILE A 25 58.02 14.91 -29.64
CA ILE A 25 57.79 14.39 -31.01
C ILE A 25 58.41 15.36 -32.06
N ASP A 26 58.23 16.64 -31.91
CA ASP A 26 58.79 17.63 -32.79
C ASP A 26 60.31 17.65 -32.73
N PHE A 27 60.88 17.55 -31.54
CA PHE A 27 62.33 17.41 -31.32
C PHE A 27 62.92 16.16 -31.99
N HIS A 28 62.29 15.00 -31.81
CA HIS A 28 62.73 13.76 -32.43
C HIS A 28 62.59 13.78 -33.95
N ARG A 29 61.63 14.50 -34.52
CA ARG A 29 61.52 14.71 -35.97
C ARG A 29 62.61 15.57 -36.52
N GLU A 30 62.96 16.67 -35.85
CA GLU A 30 64.10 17.53 -36.25
C GLU A 30 65.43 16.80 -36.17
N MET A 31 65.64 15.97 -35.17
CA MET A 31 66.83 15.13 -34.99
C MET A 31 66.92 14.09 -36.14
N ALA A 32 65.79 13.40 -36.46
CA ALA A 32 65.77 12.43 -37.56
C ALA A 32 66.03 13.10 -38.93
N ALA A 33 65.50 14.31 -39.18
CA ALA A 33 65.76 15.09 -40.38
C ALA A 33 67.21 15.51 -40.49
N ARG A 34 67.87 15.94 -39.39
CA ARG A 34 69.30 16.26 -39.33
C ARG A 34 70.20 15.04 -39.56
N ALA A 35 69.75 13.86 -39.10
CA ALA A 35 70.49 12.59 -39.28
C ALA A 35 70.24 11.88 -40.56
N GLY A 36 69.51 12.45 -41.57
CA GLY A 36 69.23 11.83 -42.89
C GLY A 36 68.39 10.55 -42.79
N ARG A 37 67.73 10.31 -41.68
CA ARG A 37 66.91 9.12 -41.47
C ARG A 37 65.45 9.32 -41.97
N PRO A 38 64.76 8.23 -42.42
CA PRO A 38 63.35 8.35 -42.85
C PRO A 38 62.43 8.86 -41.73
N ASN A 39 61.50 9.69 -42.10
CA ASN A 39 60.57 10.43 -41.19
C ASN A 39 59.88 9.45 -40.24
N ILE A 40 59.98 9.72 -38.95
CA ILE A 40 59.38 8.94 -37.87
C ILE A 40 57.87 9.17 -37.96
N GLY A 41 57.14 8.35 -38.74
CA GLY A 41 55.70 8.26 -38.78
C GLY A 41 54.91 9.59 -38.91
N ARG A 42 53.60 9.54 -39.04
CA ARG A 42 52.76 10.74 -38.96
C ARG A 42 52.64 11.19 -37.50
N ALA A 43 53.03 12.40 -37.15
CA ALA A 43 53.03 12.96 -35.78
C ALA A 43 51.67 12.79 -35.06
N LEU A 44 50.60 12.84 -35.80
CA LEU A 44 49.26 12.58 -35.29
C LEU A 44 49.08 11.12 -34.83
N GLN A 45 49.63 10.17 -35.58
CA GLN A 45 49.50 8.73 -35.27
C GLN A 45 50.30 8.37 -34.00
N LEU A 46 51.53 8.90 -33.87
CA LEU A 46 52.36 8.74 -32.67
C LEU A 46 51.73 9.36 -31.39
N ARG A 47 51.08 10.52 -31.57
CA ARG A 47 50.34 11.15 -30.49
C ARG A 47 49.13 10.32 -30.05
N GLU A 48 48.41 9.69 -31.00
CA GLU A 48 47.28 8.81 -30.66
C GLU A 48 47.74 7.50 -30.01
N GLU A 49 48.78 6.87 -30.51
CA GLU A 49 49.39 5.66 -29.94
C GLU A 49 49.92 5.90 -28.53
N SER A 50 50.56 7.03 -28.25
CA SER A 50 51.03 7.42 -26.93
C SER A 50 49.87 7.70 -25.98
N ARG A 51 48.81 8.32 -26.44
CA ARG A 51 47.58 8.52 -25.65
C ARG A 51 46.88 7.22 -25.35
N ASP A 52 46.85 6.27 -26.27
CA ASP A 52 46.26 4.93 -26.02
C ASP A 52 47.07 4.11 -25.01
N ALA A 53 48.40 4.29 -24.99
CA ALA A 53 49.27 3.60 -24.05
C ALA A 53 49.21 4.19 -22.61
N TRP A 54 49.06 5.50 -22.44
CA TRP A 54 49.21 6.22 -21.17
C TRP A 54 47.91 6.74 -20.58
N GLY A 55 46.84 6.84 -21.37
CA GLY A 55 45.57 7.43 -20.96
C GLY A 55 44.45 6.41 -20.77
N TRP A 56 43.46 6.81 -20.05
CA TRP A 56 42.16 6.13 -20.02
C TRP A 56 41.33 6.62 -21.20
N THR A 57 41.69 6.17 -22.43
CA THR A 57 41.02 6.57 -23.66
C THR A 57 39.53 6.30 -23.69
N TRP A 58 39.07 5.31 -22.90
CA TRP A 58 37.64 5.06 -22.73
C TRP A 58 36.94 6.19 -21.98
N LEU A 59 37.57 6.85 -20.97
CA LEU A 59 37.01 8.00 -20.27
C LEU A 59 36.95 9.23 -21.21
N ASP A 60 37.96 9.45 -22.05
CA ASP A 60 37.95 10.54 -23.02
C ASP A 60 36.83 10.36 -24.05
N ARG A 61 36.68 9.14 -24.54
CA ARG A 61 35.61 8.78 -25.47
C ARG A 61 34.24 8.93 -24.81
N LEU A 62 34.09 8.53 -23.55
CA LEU A 62 32.87 8.71 -22.78
C LEU A 62 32.55 10.19 -22.56
N ALA A 63 33.55 11.02 -22.21
CA ALA A 63 33.36 12.46 -22.01
C ALA A 63 32.97 13.17 -23.31
N GLN A 64 33.52 12.74 -24.48
CA GLN A 64 33.12 13.25 -25.79
C GLN A 64 31.69 12.85 -26.12
N ASP A 65 31.30 11.58 -25.94
CA ASP A 65 29.96 11.08 -26.19
C ASP A 65 28.94 11.79 -25.28
N LEU A 66 29.30 12.05 -24.00
CA LEU A 66 28.46 12.77 -23.06
C LEU A 66 28.22 14.24 -23.47
N ARG A 67 29.27 14.95 -23.84
CA ARG A 67 29.15 16.35 -24.33
C ARG A 67 28.38 16.44 -25.62
N TYR A 68 28.54 15.43 -26.48
CA TYR A 68 27.77 15.37 -27.73
C TYR A 68 26.29 15.14 -27.42
N ALA A 69 25.96 14.15 -26.56
CA ALA A 69 24.61 13.83 -26.19
C ALA A 69 23.90 15.02 -25.52
N LEU A 70 24.56 15.73 -24.58
CA LEU A 70 24.02 16.96 -23.99
C LEU A 70 23.73 18.06 -25.02
N ARG A 71 24.63 18.26 -25.99
CA ARG A 71 24.40 19.22 -27.07
C ARG A 71 23.20 18.85 -27.96
N VAL A 72 23.04 17.57 -28.23
CA VAL A 72 21.94 17.05 -29.04
C VAL A 72 20.61 17.22 -28.29
N MET A 73 20.58 17.00 -26.99
CA MET A 73 19.40 17.24 -26.13
C MET A 73 19.04 18.72 -26.08
N ALA A 74 20.02 19.60 -25.92
CA ALA A 74 19.81 21.04 -25.88
C ALA A 74 19.28 21.61 -27.23
N ARG A 75 19.66 21.01 -28.38
CA ARG A 75 19.16 21.40 -29.70
C ARG A 75 17.72 20.97 -29.98
N SER A 76 17.18 20.04 -29.21
CA SER A 76 15.80 19.55 -29.36
C SER A 76 15.09 19.52 -28.02
N PRO A 77 14.80 20.69 -27.42
CA PRO A 77 14.27 20.77 -26.03
C PRO A 77 12.89 20.13 -25.89
N GLY A 78 12.00 20.26 -26.87
CA GLY A 78 10.68 19.65 -26.85
C GLY A 78 10.73 18.10 -26.79
N PHE A 79 11.58 17.50 -27.66
CA PHE A 79 11.78 16.04 -27.59
C PHE A 79 12.36 15.60 -26.25
N THR A 80 13.39 16.29 -25.77
CA THR A 80 14.06 15.96 -24.52
C THR A 80 13.09 16.07 -23.33
N ALA A 81 12.30 17.14 -23.26
CA ALA A 81 11.30 17.33 -22.23
C ALA A 81 10.24 16.23 -22.24
N THR A 82 9.70 15.89 -23.42
CA THR A 82 8.71 14.80 -23.55
C THR A 82 9.30 13.45 -23.14
N ALA A 83 10.53 13.14 -23.59
CA ALA A 83 11.21 11.90 -23.26
C ALA A 83 11.47 11.78 -21.74
N VAL A 84 11.99 12.86 -21.13
CA VAL A 84 12.23 12.92 -19.68
C VAL A 84 10.91 12.82 -18.89
N LEU A 85 9.85 13.50 -19.33
CA LEU A 85 8.54 13.46 -18.67
C LEU A 85 7.94 12.05 -18.70
N VAL A 86 7.95 11.37 -19.86
CA VAL A 86 7.44 9.99 -19.99
C VAL A 86 8.22 9.03 -19.09
N LEU A 87 9.56 9.15 -19.06
CA LEU A 87 10.39 8.33 -18.17
C LEU A 87 10.18 8.70 -16.69
N ALA A 88 10.07 9.99 -16.38
CA ALA A 88 9.84 10.45 -15.01
C ALA A 88 8.53 9.89 -14.44
N ILE A 89 7.48 9.85 -15.23
CA ILE A 89 6.19 9.24 -14.83
C ILE A 89 6.37 7.73 -14.66
N GLY A 90 6.93 7.03 -15.64
CA GLY A 90 7.12 5.58 -15.57
C GLY A 90 8.02 5.14 -14.41
N ILE A 91 9.15 5.81 -14.22
CA ILE A 91 10.09 5.53 -13.11
C ILE A 91 9.50 6.00 -11.78
N GLY A 92 8.86 7.18 -11.74
CA GLY A 92 8.31 7.78 -10.52
C GLY A 92 7.22 6.93 -9.88
N VAL A 93 6.31 6.35 -10.66
CA VAL A 93 5.28 5.42 -10.16
C VAL A 93 5.94 4.16 -9.57
N ASN A 94 6.95 3.61 -10.23
CA ASN A 94 7.69 2.46 -9.71
C ASN A 94 8.46 2.80 -8.43
N VAL A 95 9.10 3.96 -8.36
CA VAL A 95 9.80 4.45 -7.16
C VAL A 95 8.81 4.65 -6.01
N ALA A 96 7.65 5.25 -6.27
CA ALA A 96 6.62 5.42 -5.25
C ALA A 96 6.09 4.08 -4.72
N ALA A 97 5.77 3.14 -5.61
CA ALA A 97 5.30 1.81 -5.23
C ALA A 97 6.36 1.04 -4.43
N PHE A 98 7.62 1.07 -4.88
CA PHE A 98 8.72 0.43 -4.16
C PHE A 98 8.99 1.10 -2.80
N SER A 99 8.93 2.43 -2.73
CA SER A 99 9.12 3.16 -1.46
C SER A 99 8.04 2.82 -0.43
N LEU A 100 6.78 2.65 -0.86
CA LEU A 100 5.72 2.17 0.02
C LEU A 100 6.02 0.74 0.49
N PHE A 101 6.36 -0.15 -0.42
CA PHE A 101 6.72 -1.52 -0.08
C PHE A 101 7.92 -1.58 0.87
N ASP A 102 8.97 -0.82 0.60
CA ASP A 102 10.15 -0.72 1.47
C ASP A 102 9.78 -0.22 2.87
N MET A 103 8.96 0.83 2.95
CA MET A 103 8.52 1.44 4.20
C MET A 103 7.72 0.48 5.09
N PHE A 104 6.83 -0.33 4.50
CA PHE A 104 5.97 -1.24 5.24
C PHE A 104 6.60 -2.60 5.51
N ALA A 105 7.40 -3.13 4.56
CA ALA A 105 7.86 -4.50 4.56
C ALA A 105 9.36 -4.69 4.84
N LEU A 106 10.20 -3.76 4.37
CA LEU A 106 11.66 -3.95 4.40
C LEU A 106 12.36 -3.04 5.39
N LYS A 107 11.83 -1.82 5.63
CA LYS A 107 12.46 -0.86 6.52
C LYS A 107 12.21 -1.26 7.97
N PRO A 108 13.27 -1.51 8.76
CA PRO A 108 13.10 -1.79 10.17
C PRO A 108 12.60 -0.54 10.91
N LEU A 109 11.86 -0.76 11.99
CA LEU A 109 11.52 0.30 12.94
C LEU A 109 12.80 0.98 13.46
N PRO A 110 12.78 2.28 13.73
CA PRO A 110 13.93 3.00 14.28
C PRO A 110 14.13 2.69 15.77
N VAL A 111 14.29 1.41 16.09
CA VAL A 111 14.49 0.91 17.46
C VAL A 111 15.76 0.05 17.52
N PRO A 112 16.43 -0.03 18.66
CA PRO A 112 17.66 -0.84 18.79
C PRO A 112 17.39 -2.32 18.48
N ASN A 113 18.27 -2.94 17.68
CA ASN A 113 18.19 -4.35 17.30
C ASN A 113 16.78 -4.78 16.84
N ALA A 114 16.21 -4.02 15.91
CA ALA A 114 14.86 -4.26 15.37
C ALA A 114 14.71 -5.68 14.78
N ASP A 115 15.79 -6.25 14.23
CA ASP A 115 15.88 -7.62 13.69
C ASP A 115 15.63 -8.71 14.75
N ARG A 116 15.89 -8.41 16.04
CA ARG A 116 15.63 -9.31 17.17
C ARG A 116 14.27 -9.10 17.82
N LEU A 117 13.51 -8.07 17.40
CA LEU A 117 12.17 -7.84 17.91
C LEU A 117 11.18 -8.75 17.20
N VAL A 118 10.42 -9.51 17.98
CA VAL A 118 9.40 -10.45 17.49
C VAL A 118 8.05 -10.11 18.07
N ARG A 119 7.01 -10.39 17.32
CA ARG A 119 5.63 -10.35 17.75
C ARG A 119 5.15 -11.76 18.03
N LEU A 120 4.46 -11.95 19.15
CA LEU A 120 4.00 -13.22 19.64
C LEU A 120 2.48 -13.26 19.59
N GLU A 121 1.93 -14.18 18.80
CA GLU A 121 0.50 -14.26 18.52
C GLU A 121 -0.02 -15.67 18.79
N ARG A 122 -1.24 -15.77 19.33
CA ARG A 122 -1.89 -17.06 19.60
C ARG A 122 -2.48 -17.62 18.32
N ARG A 123 -2.24 -18.91 18.06
CA ARG A 123 -2.75 -19.59 16.88
C ARG A 123 -3.11 -21.04 17.17
N SER A 124 -4.21 -21.50 16.58
CA SER A 124 -4.58 -22.92 16.47
C SER A 124 -4.92 -23.24 15.01
N LEU A 125 -5.47 -24.42 14.74
CA LEU A 125 -5.93 -24.78 13.39
C LEU A 125 -7.06 -23.86 12.89
N ASP A 126 -7.97 -23.49 13.81
CA ASP A 126 -9.23 -22.81 13.48
C ASP A 126 -9.32 -21.39 14.05
N GLN A 127 -8.40 -21.02 14.95
CA GLN A 127 -8.45 -19.75 15.67
C GLN A 127 -7.13 -18.99 15.57
N TYR A 128 -7.24 -17.69 15.54
CA TYR A 128 -6.11 -16.76 15.51
C TYR A 128 -6.46 -15.51 16.29
N THR A 129 -5.59 -15.06 17.16
CA THR A 129 -5.64 -13.74 17.76
C THR A 129 -4.25 -13.18 18.00
N SER A 130 -4.12 -11.87 17.86
CA SER A 130 -2.89 -11.15 18.23
C SER A 130 -2.81 -10.81 19.70
N GLU A 131 -3.82 -11.16 20.47
CA GLU A 131 -3.95 -10.82 21.88
C GLU A 131 -3.90 -12.07 22.75
N MET A 132 -3.38 -11.95 23.97
CA MET A 132 -3.34 -12.99 24.99
C MET A 132 -3.75 -12.43 26.34
N ALA A 133 -4.03 -13.32 27.29
CA ALA A 133 -4.28 -12.91 28.66
C ALA A 133 -3.00 -12.35 29.32
N TYR A 134 -3.13 -11.32 30.13
CA TYR A 134 -1.97 -10.73 30.80
C TYR A 134 -1.25 -11.75 31.74
N PRO A 135 -1.93 -12.63 32.49
CA PRO A 135 -1.24 -13.68 33.23
C PRO A 135 -0.47 -14.66 32.35
N SER A 136 -0.97 -14.98 31.15
CA SER A 136 -0.23 -15.80 30.16
C SER A 136 1.03 -15.09 29.68
N PHE A 137 0.95 -13.75 29.41
CA PHE A 137 2.12 -12.94 29.11
C PHE A 137 3.18 -13.01 30.22
N LEU A 138 2.77 -12.85 31.49
CA LEU A 138 3.67 -12.98 32.65
C LEU A 138 4.33 -14.36 32.69
N PHE A 139 3.56 -15.41 32.48
CA PHE A 139 4.08 -16.78 32.42
C PHE A 139 5.18 -16.93 31.37
N TYR A 140 4.94 -16.48 30.12
CA TYR A 140 5.96 -16.54 29.09
C TYR A 140 7.17 -15.65 29.38
N ARG A 141 6.96 -14.45 29.92
CA ARG A 141 8.03 -13.52 30.33
C ARG A 141 8.98 -14.14 31.36
N GLU A 142 8.44 -14.88 32.32
CA GLU A 142 9.20 -15.45 33.44
C GLU A 142 9.89 -16.76 33.08
N HIS A 143 9.30 -17.58 32.19
CA HIS A 143 9.78 -18.93 31.92
C HIS A 143 10.58 -19.05 30.64
N SER A 144 10.50 -18.08 29.70
CA SER A 144 11.26 -18.15 28.44
C SER A 144 12.72 -17.78 28.65
N ARG A 145 13.60 -18.59 28.09
CA ARG A 145 15.06 -18.36 28.02
C ARG A 145 15.49 -17.80 26.68
N THR A 146 14.66 -17.96 25.67
CA THR A 146 14.92 -17.47 24.32
C THR A 146 14.59 -16.00 24.13
N LEU A 147 13.81 -15.41 25.04
CA LEU A 147 13.50 -14.00 25.08
C LEU A 147 14.38 -13.28 26.11
N SER A 148 15.13 -12.28 25.70
CA SER A 148 15.91 -11.40 26.62
C SER A 148 15.02 -10.37 27.29
N ALA A 149 13.89 -10.01 26.67
CA ALA A 149 12.87 -9.14 27.23
C ALA A 149 11.51 -9.42 26.58
N ALA A 150 10.45 -9.15 27.34
CA ALA A 150 9.08 -9.21 26.84
C ALA A 150 8.33 -7.92 27.22
N MET A 151 7.48 -7.46 26.31
CA MET A 151 6.66 -6.25 26.46
C MET A 151 5.22 -6.58 26.14
N ALA A 152 4.30 -5.98 26.87
CA ALA A 152 2.86 -6.08 26.59
C ALA A 152 2.25 -4.70 26.45
N VAL A 153 1.28 -4.60 25.55
CA VAL A 153 0.47 -3.39 25.33
C VAL A 153 -1.00 -3.77 25.34
N LEU A 154 -1.76 -3.13 26.21
CA LEU A 154 -3.22 -3.22 26.29
C LEU A 154 -3.82 -1.95 25.68
N GLY A 155 -4.51 -2.09 24.55
CA GLY A 155 -5.33 -1.03 24.01
C GLY A 155 -6.61 -0.86 24.81
N VAL A 156 -6.98 0.37 25.10
CA VAL A 156 -8.24 0.69 25.79
C VAL A 156 -8.99 1.75 25.00
N PRO A 157 -10.31 1.84 25.18
CA PRO A 157 -11.08 2.95 24.63
C PRO A 157 -10.51 4.31 25.03
N PRO A 158 -10.83 5.40 24.28
CA PRO A 158 -10.37 6.73 24.64
C PRO A 158 -10.74 7.10 26.08
N MET A 159 -9.75 7.55 26.84
CA MET A 159 -9.95 7.96 28.23
C MET A 159 -10.28 9.45 28.27
N GLN A 160 -11.29 9.78 29.04
CA GLN A 160 -11.71 11.17 29.21
C GLN A 160 -10.62 11.95 29.98
N ILE A 161 -10.23 13.12 29.41
CA ILE A 161 -9.32 14.05 30.08
C ILE A 161 -10.13 15.25 30.58
N GLU A 162 -10.16 15.42 31.91
CA GLU A 162 -10.96 16.47 32.57
C GLU A 162 -12.43 16.42 32.09
N ASP A 163 -12.93 17.48 31.48
CA ASP A 163 -14.30 17.58 30.95
C ASP A 163 -14.41 17.33 29.42
N ASP A 164 -13.32 16.89 28.78
CA ASP A 164 -13.32 16.64 27.34
C ASP A 164 -14.07 15.34 27.00
N LEU A 165 -15.18 15.49 26.29
CA LEU A 165 -16.03 14.34 25.89
C LEU A 165 -15.40 13.45 24.82
N GLN A 166 -14.42 13.95 24.05
CA GLN A 166 -13.80 13.16 22.99
C GLN A 166 -12.77 12.18 23.54
N GLY A 167 -12.17 12.50 24.70
CA GLY A 167 -11.14 11.69 25.32
C GLY A 167 -9.83 11.63 24.51
N ALA A 168 -8.80 11.02 25.07
CA ALA A 168 -7.55 10.72 24.43
C ALA A 168 -7.41 9.21 24.14
N LYS A 169 -6.89 8.84 22.98
CA LYS A 169 -6.54 7.46 22.66
C LYS A 169 -5.45 6.98 23.64
N ALA A 170 -5.79 6.00 24.47
CA ALA A 170 -4.93 5.51 25.53
C ALA A 170 -4.45 4.08 25.28
N SER A 171 -3.29 3.76 25.82
CA SER A 171 -2.83 2.37 25.93
C SER A 171 -2.07 2.19 27.24
N PHE A 172 -2.30 1.05 27.87
CA PHE A 172 -1.44 0.59 28.96
C PHE A 172 -0.27 -0.18 28.38
N ALA A 173 0.92 0.05 28.89
CA ALA A 173 2.14 -0.63 28.47
C ALA A 173 2.92 -1.12 29.69
N THR A 174 3.66 -2.21 29.52
CA THR A 174 4.64 -2.65 30.53
C THR A 174 5.68 -1.56 30.76
N ALA A 175 6.17 -1.42 31.98
CA ALA A 175 7.07 -0.33 32.35
C ALA A 175 8.41 -0.33 31.56
N ASN A 176 8.84 -1.50 31.07
CA ASN A 176 10.04 -1.64 30.22
C ASN A 176 9.82 -1.26 28.74
N TYR A 177 8.61 -0.89 28.33
CA TYR A 177 8.24 -0.66 26.93
C TYR A 177 9.16 0.37 26.23
N PHE A 178 9.34 1.53 26.84
CA PHE A 178 10.15 2.59 26.26
C PHE A 178 11.66 2.30 26.33
N THR A 179 12.11 1.67 27.42
CA THR A 179 13.52 1.27 27.59
C THR A 179 13.92 0.24 26.53
N GLU A 180 13.06 -0.75 26.29
CA GLU A 180 13.30 -1.76 25.26
C GLU A 180 13.26 -1.17 23.83
N LEU A 181 12.48 -0.15 23.59
CA LEU A 181 12.44 0.54 22.31
C LEU A 181 13.57 1.59 22.16
N GLY A 182 14.39 1.79 23.21
CA GLY A 182 15.55 2.68 23.18
C GLY A 182 15.20 4.14 22.96
N THR A 183 13.97 4.55 23.31
CA THR A 183 13.53 5.92 23.14
C THR A 183 13.80 6.75 24.39
N HIS A 184 13.83 8.07 24.22
CA HIS A 184 14.03 9.03 25.30
C HIS A 184 12.85 10.00 25.39
N ALA A 185 12.72 10.64 26.54
CA ALA A 185 11.74 11.69 26.71
C ALA A 185 12.17 12.98 26.00
N ALA A 186 11.25 13.66 25.33
CA ALA A 186 11.47 15.05 24.91
C ALA A 186 11.47 15.99 26.13
N TYR A 187 10.59 15.71 27.09
CA TYR A 187 10.47 16.43 28.37
C TYR A 187 10.10 15.46 29.47
N GLY A 188 10.63 15.65 30.67
CA GLY A 188 10.36 14.79 31.81
C GLY A 188 11.02 13.40 31.72
N ARG A 189 10.32 12.35 32.16
CA ARG A 189 10.74 10.95 32.07
C ARG A 189 9.69 10.07 31.39
N LEU A 190 10.11 8.93 30.86
CA LEU A 190 9.22 7.87 30.37
C LEU A 190 8.95 6.84 31.48
N LEU A 191 8.17 5.80 31.15
CA LEU A 191 7.95 4.68 32.10
C LEU A 191 9.26 3.99 32.40
N ASP A 192 9.44 3.63 33.67
CA ASP A 192 10.64 2.98 34.22
C ASP A 192 10.24 1.73 35.01
N PRO A 193 10.83 0.55 34.71
CA PRO A 193 10.54 -0.69 35.43
C PRO A 193 10.71 -0.61 36.95
N HIS A 194 11.64 0.21 37.43
CA HIS A 194 11.93 0.36 38.87
C HIS A 194 10.93 1.28 39.59
N LEU A 195 10.24 2.15 38.86
CA LEU A 195 9.33 3.15 39.41
C LEU A 195 7.86 2.85 39.16
N ASP A 196 7.55 2.23 38.01
CA ASP A 196 6.17 2.21 37.48
C ASP A 196 5.60 0.78 37.29
N ASP A 197 6.35 -0.29 37.62
CA ASP A 197 5.91 -1.69 37.47
C ASP A 197 5.06 -2.20 38.64
N ALA A 198 4.90 -1.39 39.70
CA ALA A 198 4.09 -1.73 40.86
C ALA A 198 2.70 -1.06 40.77
N SER A 199 1.66 -1.79 41.15
CA SER A 199 0.29 -1.26 41.25
C SER A 199 0.14 -0.15 42.31
N SER A 200 1.03 -0.13 43.32
CA SER A 200 1.09 0.87 44.39
C SER A 200 1.90 2.13 44.02
N ALA A 201 2.53 2.16 42.84
CA ALA A 201 3.28 3.34 42.38
C ALA A 201 2.32 4.52 42.15
N PRO A 202 2.81 5.78 42.30
CA PRO A 202 1.99 6.96 41.98
C PRO A 202 1.49 6.92 40.53
N PRO A 203 0.20 7.21 40.28
CA PRO A 203 -0.33 7.18 38.91
C PRO A 203 0.34 8.21 38.00
N VAL A 204 0.89 7.72 36.88
CA VAL A 204 1.61 8.55 35.91
C VAL A 204 1.07 8.32 34.49
N VAL A 205 1.19 9.36 33.65
CA VAL A 205 0.86 9.30 32.24
C VAL A 205 2.00 9.88 31.41
N ILE A 206 2.28 9.23 30.28
CA ILE A 206 3.19 9.71 29.26
C ILE A 206 2.38 10.23 28.08
N LEU A 207 2.68 11.44 27.62
CA LEU A 207 1.99 12.04 26.48
C LEU A 207 2.77 11.76 25.19
N SER A 208 2.08 11.54 24.08
CA SER A 208 2.73 11.61 22.76
C SER A 208 3.10 13.05 22.44
N TYR A 209 4.20 13.25 21.69
CA TYR A 209 4.65 14.58 21.30
C TYR A 209 3.54 15.35 20.55
N SER A 210 2.84 14.70 19.65
CA SER A 210 1.76 15.32 18.87
C SER A 210 0.57 15.72 19.73
N PHE A 211 0.20 14.89 20.71
CA PHE A 211 -0.89 15.19 21.64
C PHE A 211 -0.51 16.34 22.57
N TRP A 212 0.70 16.36 23.10
CA TRP A 212 1.21 17.45 23.92
C TRP A 212 1.21 18.79 23.15
N GLN A 213 1.62 18.80 21.88
CA GLN A 213 1.55 19.98 21.05
C GLN A 213 0.11 20.48 20.84
N ARG A 214 -0.83 19.57 20.56
CA ARG A 214 -2.24 19.95 20.30
C ARG A 214 -2.98 20.40 21.56
N ARG A 215 -2.80 19.67 22.66
CA ARG A 215 -3.62 19.87 23.89
C ARG A 215 -2.98 20.86 24.87
N PHE A 216 -1.68 20.91 24.93
CA PHE A 216 -0.92 21.74 25.87
C PHE A 216 -0.09 22.82 25.17
N ALA A 217 -0.33 23.06 23.89
CA ALA A 217 0.37 24.07 23.08
C ALA A 217 1.91 23.98 23.13
N GLY A 218 2.45 22.79 23.42
CA GLY A 218 3.88 22.57 23.55
C GLY A 218 4.51 23.17 24.82
N ASP A 219 3.70 23.43 25.86
CA ASP A 219 4.20 24.00 27.12
C ASP A 219 4.98 22.95 27.94
N PRO A 220 6.30 23.11 28.17
CA PRO A 220 7.09 22.19 28.97
C PRO A 220 6.63 22.07 30.41
N SER A 221 5.99 23.13 30.95
CA SER A 221 5.46 23.13 32.33
C SER A 221 4.26 22.19 32.51
N ALA A 222 3.75 21.58 31.44
CA ALA A 222 2.76 20.50 31.53
C ALA A 222 3.29 19.25 32.25
N VAL A 223 4.60 19.00 32.15
CA VAL A 223 5.25 17.91 32.89
C VAL A 223 5.25 18.24 34.38
N GLY A 224 4.85 17.26 35.20
CA GLY A 224 4.67 17.44 36.64
C GLY A 224 3.27 17.94 37.03
N ARG A 225 2.43 18.38 36.09
CA ARG A 225 1.03 18.73 36.39
C ARG A 225 0.21 17.47 36.65
N THR A 226 -0.71 17.57 37.59
CA THR A 226 -1.73 16.55 37.79
C THR A 226 -2.97 16.91 36.95
N ILE A 227 -3.40 15.97 36.12
CA ILE A 227 -4.63 16.02 35.31
C ILE A 227 -5.58 14.91 35.79
N ARG A 228 -6.83 14.93 35.35
CA ARG A 228 -7.79 13.86 35.63
C ARG A 228 -8.06 13.05 34.38
N LEU A 229 -7.78 11.73 34.46
CA LEU A 229 -8.18 10.74 33.45
C LEU A 229 -9.30 9.89 34.03
N ASN A 230 -10.47 9.86 33.40
CA ASN A 230 -11.67 9.21 33.93
C ASN A 230 -11.92 9.63 35.37
N LYS A 231 -11.85 10.93 35.68
CA LYS A 231 -11.96 11.54 37.02
C LYS A 231 -10.83 11.16 38.01
N LYS A 232 -9.99 10.19 37.73
CA LYS A 232 -8.86 9.77 38.58
C LYS A 232 -7.66 10.70 38.38
N PRO A 233 -7.04 11.21 39.43
CA PRO A 233 -5.86 12.07 39.30
C PRO A 233 -4.65 11.27 38.83
N VAL A 234 -3.89 11.87 37.89
CA VAL A 234 -2.67 11.29 37.31
C VAL A 234 -1.67 12.38 37.01
N THR A 235 -0.39 12.14 37.29
CA THR A 235 0.68 13.10 37.02
C THR A 235 1.28 12.89 35.64
N ILE A 236 1.43 13.94 34.83
CA ILE A 236 2.16 13.90 33.58
C ILE A 236 3.64 13.72 33.90
N ALA A 237 4.19 12.50 33.68
CA ALA A 237 5.59 12.21 33.95
C ALA A 237 6.52 12.66 32.84
N GLY A 238 6.04 12.67 31.59
CA GLY A 238 6.84 13.12 30.48
C GLY A 238 6.11 13.07 29.13
N VAL A 239 6.88 13.43 28.10
CA VAL A 239 6.45 13.50 26.70
C VAL A 239 7.42 12.67 25.87
N THR A 240 6.92 11.84 24.96
CA THR A 240 7.77 11.04 24.06
C THR A 240 8.56 11.93 23.09
N ALA A 241 9.64 11.39 22.53
CA ALA A 241 10.35 12.04 21.42
C ALA A 241 9.43 12.27 20.21
N TYR A 242 9.71 13.31 19.42
CA TYR A 242 8.93 13.64 18.21
C TYR A 242 8.86 12.51 17.18
N ASP A 243 9.95 11.77 17.05
CA ASP A 243 10.17 10.68 16.10
C ASP A 243 9.93 9.29 16.72
N PHE A 244 9.29 9.22 17.89
CA PHE A 244 9.01 7.94 18.55
C PHE A 244 8.13 7.04 17.70
N ALA A 245 8.65 5.84 17.41
CA ALA A 245 7.93 4.77 16.70
C ALA A 245 7.27 3.82 17.70
N SER A 246 5.96 3.93 17.83
CA SER A 246 5.16 2.97 18.62
C SER A 246 5.04 1.64 17.91
N LEU A 247 5.02 0.53 18.67
CA LEU A 247 4.73 -0.80 18.12
C LEU A 247 3.27 -0.89 17.66
N GLY A 248 3.05 -1.50 16.49
CA GLY A 248 1.71 -1.71 15.95
C GLY A 248 1.15 -0.54 15.13
N GLY A 249 1.98 0.41 14.70
CA GLY A 249 1.61 1.45 13.72
C GLY A 249 1.28 2.81 14.34
N GLN A 250 0.03 3.28 14.24
CA GLN A 250 -0.38 4.54 14.89
C GLN A 250 -0.40 4.36 16.40
N GLY A 251 0.50 5.05 17.09
CA GLY A 251 0.57 5.02 18.56
C GLY A 251 -0.62 5.73 19.20
N PRO A 252 -0.89 5.41 20.46
CA PRO A 252 -1.87 6.13 21.28
C PRO A 252 -1.40 7.58 21.52
N GLU A 253 -2.32 8.40 22.00
CA GLU A 253 -2.01 9.76 22.42
C GLU A 253 -1.40 9.81 23.82
N ILE A 254 -1.74 8.82 24.65
CA ILE A 254 -1.24 8.67 26.02
C ILE A 254 -0.89 7.21 26.34
N TRP A 255 0.16 7.02 27.14
CA TRP A 255 0.55 5.72 27.69
C TRP A 255 0.50 5.74 29.22
N LEU A 256 0.03 4.64 29.78
CA LEU A 256 -0.12 4.40 31.20
C LEU A 256 0.61 3.10 31.58
N PRO A 257 1.17 2.97 32.77
CA PRO A 257 1.73 1.70 33.23
C PRO A 257 0.64 0.63 33.34
N ILE A 258 0.87 -0.56 32.79
CA ILE A 258 -0.13 -1.63 32.80
C ILE A 258 -0.46 -2.10 34.24
N ALA A 259 0.50 -2.06 35.14
CA ALA A 259 0.30 -2.39 36.56
C ALA A 259 -0.72 -1.46 37.25
N GLN A 260 -0.95 -0.28 36.73
CA GLN A 260 -1.93 0.70 37.25
C GLN A 260 -3.31 0.59 36.60
N GLN A 261 -3.52 -0.38 35.69
CA GLN A 261 -4.81 -0.53 35.02
C GLN A 261 -6.00 -0.64 35.99
N PRO A 262 -5.93 -1.39 37.10
CA PRO A 262 -7.04 -1.46 38.07
C PRO A 262 -7.33 -0.12 38.78
N TYR A 263 -6.38 0.80 38.85
CA TYR A 263 -6.63 2.13 39.39
C TYR A 263 -7.55 2.96 38.46
N PHE A 264 -7.41 2.80 37.18
CA PHE A 264 -8.20 3.56 36.17
C PHE A 264 -9.52 2.86 35.84
N VAL A 265 -9.57 1.53 35.93
CA VAL A 265 -10.73 0.69 35.64
C VAL A 265 -11.04 -0.15 36.86
N GLU A 266 -11.88 0.40 37.77
CA GLU A 266 -12.23 -0.22 39.01
C GLU A 266 -13.00 -1.55 38.79
N GLY A 267 -12.70 -2.57 39.55
CA GLY A 267 -13.31 -3.89 39.40
C GLY A 267 -12.71 -4.73 38.27
N SER A 268 -11.74 -4.23 37.54
CA SER A 268 -11.12 -4.97 36.44
C SER A 268 -10.31 -6.18 36.92
N HIS A 269 -10.56 -7.33 36.31
CA HIS A 269 -9.81 -8.58 36.54
C HIS A 269 -8.84 -8.91 35.37
N ILE A 270 -8.66 -8.00 34.40
CA ILE A 270 -7.84 -8.25 33.21
C ILE A 270 -6.41 -8.68 33.53
N LEU A 271 -5.84 -8.17 34.63
CA LEU A 271 -4.48 -8.52 35.05
C LEU A 271 -4.35 -9.88 35.70
N THR A 272 -5.46 -10.51 36.12
CA THR A 272 -5.50 -11.77 36.85
C THR A 272 -6.28 -12.87 36.13
N ASP A 273 -7.09 -12.54 35.14
CA ASP A 273 -7.94 -13.47 34.41
C ASP A 273 -7.20 -14.07 33.21
N PHE A 274 -6.98 -15.38 33.24
CA PHE A 274 -6.38 -16.15 32.13
C PHE A 274 -7.28 -16.28 30.92
N ASN A 275 -8.57 -16.03 31.01
CA ASN A 275 -9.50 -16.13 29.88
C ASN A 275 -9.70 -14.80 29.15
N SER A 276 -9.20 -13.70 29.70
CA SER A 276 -9.29 -12.37 29.10
C SER A 276 -8.11 -12.10 28.15
N SER A 277 -8.25 -12.45 26.88
CA SER A 277 -7.25 -12.09 25.85
C SER A 277 -7.34 -10.61 25.55
N SER A 278 -6.42 -9.82 26.10
CA SER A 278 -6.49 -8.36 26.11
C SER A 278 -5.17 -7.66 25.76
N VAL A 279 -4.01 -8.34 25.93
CA VAL A 279 -2.71 -7.73 25.69
C VAL A 279 -2.04 -8.28 24.44
N ARG A 280 -1.46 -7.41 23.65
CA ARG A 280 -0.54 -7.76 22.55
C ARG A 280 0.87 -7.87 23.08
N MET A 281 1.57 -8.96 22.71
CA MET A 281 2.90 -9.26 23.21
C MET A 281 3.96 -9.11 22.15
N TRP A 282 5.05 -8.44 22.51
CA TRP A 282 6.31 -8.42 21.77
C TRP A 282 7.42 -8.99 22.63
N GLY A 283 8.35 -9.69 21.99
CA GLY A 283 9.54 -10.21 22.63
C GLY A 283 10.80 -9.71 21.94
N ARG A 284 11.90 -9.64 22.66
CA ARG A 284 13.24 -9.46 22.11
C ARG A 284 14.00 -10.77 22.20
N LEU A 285 14.40 -11.34 21.09
CA LEU A 285 15.18 -12.58 21.08
C LEU A 285 16.54 -12.38 21.80
N ALA A 286 16.97 -13.35 22.55
CA ALA A 286 18.30 -13.38 23.15
C ALA A 286 19.38 -13.40 22.04
N PRO A 287 20.60 -12.89 22.30
CA PRO A 287 21.68 -12.87 21.32
C PRO A 287 21.96 -14.26 20.74
N GLY A 288 21.94 -14.39 19.40
CA GLY A 288 22.21 -15.65 18.70
C GLY A 288 21.04 -16.63 18.65
N ILE A 289 19.89 -16.31 19.18
CA ILE A 289 18.69 -17.16 19.11
C ILE A 289 17.88 -16.83 17.85
N SER A 290 17.46 -17.89 17.13
CA SER A 290 16.57 -17.77 15.98
C SER A 290 15.09 -17.74 16.39
N ALA A 291 14.22 -17.18 15.52
CA ALA A 291 12.79 -17.19 15.73
C ALA A 291 12.20 -18.61 15.80
N GLU A 292 12.79 -19.56 15.04
CA GLU A 292 12.40 -20.97 15.06
C GLU A 292 12.71 -21.64 16.40
N SER A 293 13.89 -21.35 16.99
CA SER A 293 14.24 -21.85 18.32
C SER A 293 13.32 -21.31 19.41
N ALA A 294 12.98 -20.01 19.33
CA ALA A 294 12.02 -19.39 20.24
C ALA A 294 10.61 -19.98 20.08
N ALA A 295 10.18 -20.24 18.84
CA ALA A 295 8.88 -20.87 18.59
C ALA A 295 8.81 -22.30 19.16
N GLN A 296 9.90 -23.07 19.12
CA GLN A 296 9.96 -24.40 19.73
C GLN A 296 9.86 -24.34 21.25
N GLU A 297 10.62 -23.46 21.92
CA GLU A 297 10.51 -23.27 23.37
C GLU A 297 9.10 -22.82 23.77
N LEU A 298 8.54 -21.82 23.08
CA LEU A 298 7.22 -21.28 23.38
C LEU A 298 6.11 -22.32 23.21
N ARG A 299 6.24 -23.30 22.30
CA ARG A 299 5.33 -24.44 22.20
C ARG A 299 5.36 -25.30 23.48
N LEU A 300 6.55 -25.61 23.99
CA LEU A 300 6.69 -26.36 25.21
C LEU A 300 6.09 -25.62 26.42
N LEU A 301 6.32 -24.31 26.47
CA LEU A 301 5.71 -23.43 27.48
C LEU A 301 4.19 -23.36 27.35
N THR A 302 3.65 -23.35 26.12
CA THR A 302 2.21 -23.41 25.88
C THR A 302 1.60 -24.70 26.39
N ASP A 303 2.28 -25.84 26.19
CA ASP A 303 1.84 -27.14 26.74
C ASP A 303 1.92 -27.18 28.27
N GLU A 304 2.90 -26.51 28.87
CA GLU A 304 2.99 -26.37 30.34
C GLU A 304 1.86 -25.49 30.87
N LEU A 305 1.60 -24.34 30.22
CA LEU A 305 0.50 -23.43 30.56
C LEU A 305 -0.86 -24.15 30.45
N ARG A 306 -1.06 -25.02 29.45
CA ARG A 306 -2.26 -25.83 29.26
C ARG A 306 -2.46 -26.81 30.41
N ARG A 307 -1.40 -27.39 30.96
CA ARG A 307 -1.47 -28.28 32.12
C ARG A 307 -1.89 -27.56 33.40
N GLN A 308 -1.37 -26.33 33.61
CA GLN A 308 -1.68 -25.51 34.78
C GLN A 308 -3.04 -24.82 34.66
N HIS A 309 -3.39 -24.34 33.50
CA HIS A 309 -4.61 -23.57 33.21
C HIS A 309 -5.30 -24.07 31.92
N PRO A 310 -6.01 -25.21 31.97
CA PRO A 310 -6.60 -25.82 30.76
C PRO A 310 -7.59 -24.93 30.01
N SER A 311 -8.34 -24.08 30.73
CA SER A 311 -9.30 -23.14 30.12
C SER A 311 -8.66 -21.95 29.43
N ALA A 312 -7.40 -21.65 29.72
CA ALA A 312 -6.69 -20.49 29.16
C ALA A 312 -6.10 -20.73 27.77
N VAL A 313 -5.96 -21.98 27.35
CA VAL A 313 -5.25 -22.40 26.15
C VAL A 313 -6.18 -23.20 25.26
N TRP A 314 -6.32 -22.77 24.01
CA TRP A 314 -7.16 -23.46 23.02
C TRP A 314 -6.64 -24.85 22.67
N ASP A 315 -7.50 -25.68 22.12
CA ASP A 315 -7.06 -26.97 21.58
C ASP A 315 -6.01 -26.75 20.48
N ARG A 316 -4.90 -27.49 20.58
CA ARG A 316 -3.76 -27.41 19.66
C ARG A 316 -3.20 -25.99 19.46
N GLU A 317 -3.33 -25.12 20.46
CA GLU A 317 -2.75 -23.78 20.43
C GLU A 317 -1.22 -23.84 20.45
N PHE A 318 -0.62 -22.91 19.70
CA PHE A 318 0.81 -22.59 19.77
C PHE A 318 1.01 -21.08 19.62
N ILE A 319 2.16 -20.59 20.07
CA ILE A 319 2.55 -19.20 19.85
C ILE A 319 3.29 -19.09 18.52
N GLU A 320 2.73 -18.32 17.60
CA GLU A 320 3.36 -17.94 16.34
C GLU A 320 4.35 -16.79 16.60
N VAL A 321 5.62 -17.02 16.23
CA VAL A 321 6.69 -16.02 16.36
C VAL A 321 6.90 -15.36 15.00
N SER A 322 6.55 -14.10 14.89
CA SER A 322 6.66 -13.35 13.66
C SER A 322 7.58 -12.13 13.81
N PRO A 323 8.22 -11.62 12.72
CA PRO A 323 9.05 -10.43 12.80
C PRO A 323 8.28 -9.24 13.37
N GLY A 324 8.72 -8.70 14.51
CA GLY A 324 8.07 -7.56 15.20
C GLY A 324 8.77 -6.22 14.93
N GLY A 325 9.96 -6.23 14.32
CA GLY A 325 10.76 -5.04 14.07
C GLY A 325 10.43 -4.29 12.78
N HIS A 326 9.31 -4.58 12.15
CA HIS A 326 8.80 -3.89 10.95
C HIS A 326 7.41 -3.30 11.23
N LEU A 327 7.02 -2.30 10.46
CA LEU A 327 5.72 -1.65 10.64
C LEU A 327 4.57 -2.63 10.45
N GLN A 328 4.69 -3.55 9.49
CA GLN A 328 3.69 -4.55 9.15
C GLN A 328 4.30 -5.94 9.06
N VAL A 329 3.65 -6.91 9.68
CA VAL A 329 3.98 -8.33 9.46
C VAL A 329 3.45 -8.74 8.09
N MET A 330 4.36 -9.13 7.19
CA MET A 330 4.03 -9.51 5.83
C MET A 330 3.50 -10.95 5.78
N LYS A 331 2.18 -11.10 5.69
CA LYS A 331 1.51 -12.38 5.45
C LYS A 331 1.62 -12.80 3.97
N PRO A 332 1.51 -14.09 3.60
CA PRO A 332 1.59 -14.55 2.21
C PRO A 332 0.65 -13.82 1.24
N GLU A 333 -0.54 -13.44 1.71
CA GLU A 333 -1.51 -12.65 0.92
C GLU A 333 -0.96 -11.27 0.57
N MET A 334 -0.27 -10.61 1.50
CA MET A 334 0.31 -9.28 1.29
C MET A 334 1.46 -9.32 0.29
N TYR A 335 2.27 -10.38 0.29
CA TYR A 335 3.29 -10.59 -0.75
C TYR A 335 2.66 -10.75 -2.13
N ARG A 336 1.53 -11.46 -2.25
CA ARG A 336 0.80 -11.59 -3.53
C ARG A 336 0.27 -10.25 -4.02
N ILE A 337 -0.30 -9.43 -3.14
CA ILE A 337 -0.78 -8.07 -3.47
C ILE A 337 0.41 -7.19 -3.88
N ALA A 338 1.50 -7.20 -3.13
CA ALA A 338 2.71 -6.43 -3.44
C ALA A 338 3.32 -6.85 -4.78
N ALA A 339 3.40 -8.16 -5.07
CA ALA A 339 3.87 -8.67 -6.36
C ALA A 339 2.98 -8.19 -7.52
N MET A 340 1.67 -8.21 -7.34
CA MET A 340 0.73 -7.71 -8.33
C MET A 340 0.90 -6.21 -8.59
N ILE A 341 1.00 -5.39 -7.54
CA ILE A 341 1.29 -3.95 -7.67
C ILE A 341 2.62 -3.75 -8.40
N GLY A 342 3.64 -4.55 -8.05
CA GLY A 342 4.94 -4.54 -8.73
C GLY A 342 4.83 -4.85 -10.22
N ILE A 343 4.06 -5.87 -10.60
CA ILE A 343 3.82 -6.23 -12.02
C ILE A 343 3.11 -5.08 -12.75
N LEU A 344 2.08 -4.49 -12.15
CA LEU A 344 1.35 -3.37 -12.76
C LEU A 344 2.23 -2.14 -12.95
N THR A 345 3.03 -1.78 -11.96
CA THR A 345 3.95 -0.62 -12.07
C THR A 345 5.07 -0.87 -13.09
N LEU A 346 5.60 -2.10 -13.15
CA LEU A 346 6.55 -2.50 -14.19
C LEU A 346 5.92 -2.47 -15.58
N LEU A 347 4.64 -2.81 -15.70
CA LEU A 347 3.92 -2.70 -16.97
C LEU A 347 3.76 -1.23 -17.40
N ILE A 348 3.48 -0.31 -16.46
CA ILE A 348 3.48 1.14 -16.72
C ILE A 348 4.86 1.59 -17.24
N LEU A 349 5.94 1.11 -16.62
CA LEU A 349 7.30 1.37 -17.06
C LEU A 349 7.57 0.81 -18.46
N ALA A 350 7.16 -0.41 -18.74
CA ALA A 350 7.32 -1.06 -20.05
C ALA A 350 6.60 -0.27 -21.14
N VAL A 351 5.38 0.22 -20.88
CA VAL A 351 4.63 1.10 -21.79
C VAL A 351 5.37 2.44 -21.98
N ALA A 352 5.87 3.06 -20.90
CA ALA A 352 6.66 4.29 -20.97
C ALA A 352 7.95 4.09 -21.80
N CYS A 353 8.67 3.00 -21.59
CA CYS A 353 9.86 2.63 -22.36
C CYS A 353 9.53 2.33 -23.83
N GLY A 354 8.42 1.66 -24.11
CA GLY A 354 7.92 1.42 -25.46
C GLY A 354 7.62 2.73 -26.20
N ASN A 355 6.99 3.68 -25.52
CA ASN A 355 6.69 5.01 -26.03
C ASN A 355 7.97 5.78 -26.38
N LEU A 356 8.94 5.75 -25.48
CA LEU A 356 10.24 6.38 -25.71
C LEU A 356 11.01 5.68 -26.83
N GLY A 357 10.98 4.34 -26.87
CA GLY A 357 11.57 3.57 -27.97
C GLY A 357 11.02 3.96 -29.34
N ALA A 358 9.71 4.16 -29.44
CA ALA A 358 9.06 4.64 -30.64
C ALA A 358 9.51 6.08 -31.04
N LEU A 359 9.62 6.98 -30.07
CA LEU A 359 10.11 8.35 -30.30
C LEU A 359 11.58 8.37 -30.70
N LEU A 360 12.43 7.55 -30.08
CA LEU A 360 13.86 7.45 -30.45
C LEU A 360 14.05 6.84 -31.82
N LEU A 361 13.22 5.87 -32.18
CA LEU A 361 13.22 5.28 -33.51
C LEU A 361 12.85 6.33 -34.57
N ALA A 362 11.82 7.15 -34.28
CA ALA A 362 11.45 8.27 -35.15
C ALA A 362 12.64 9.20 -35.40
N ARG A 363 13.35 9.54 -34.36
CA ARG A 363 14.52 10.40 -34.40
C ARG A 363 15.71 9.76 -35.16
N ALA A 364 15.95 8.46 -34.94
CA ALA A 364 17.01 7.72 -35.63
C ALA A 364 16.82 7.70 -37.15
N VAL A 365 15.57 7.60 -37.62
CA VAL A 365 15.25 7.64 -39.06
C VAL A 365 15.49 9.04 -39.63
N GLN A 366 15.13 10.12 -38.93
CA GLN A 366 15.43 11.50 -39.38
C GLN A 366 16.94 11.75 -39.48
N ARG A 367 17.74 11.07 -38.61
CA ARG A 367 19.21 11.19 -38.59
C ARG A 367 19.92 10.10 -39.42
N SER A 368 19.19 9.30 -40.20
CA SER A 368 19.76 8.17 -40.95
C SER A 368 20.82 8.65 -41.99
N ARG A 369 20.63 9.82 -42.62
CA ARG A 369 21.61 10.42 -43.54
C ARG A 369 22.91 10.80 -42.79
N GLU A 370 22.81 11.44 -41.62
CA GLU A 370 23.96 11.77 -40.75
C GLU A 370 24.72 10.52 -40.31
N ILE A 371 24.00 9.47 -39.88
CA ILE A 371 24.59 8.19 -39.50
C ILE A 371 25.26 7.49 -40.70
N GLY A 372 24.62 7.55 -41.87
CA GLY A 372 25.17 7.02 -43.16
C GLY A 372 26.47 7.70 -43.53
N ILE A 373 26.54 9.02 -43.45
CA ILE A 373 27.76 9.80 -43.74
C ILE A 373 28.87 9.39 -42.78
N ARG A 374 28.61 9.27 -41.51
CA ARG A 374 29.60 8.84 -40.51
C ARG A 374 30.12 7.41 -40.78
N ALA A 375 29.24 6.50 -41.15
CA ALA A 375 29.63 5.14 -41.53
C ALA A 375 30.50 5.15 -42.80
N ALA A 376 30.20 5.99 -43.79
CA ALA A 376 30.99 6.17 -45.03
C ALA A 376 32.38 6.75 -44.76
N ILE A 377 32.52 7.64 -43.73
CA ILE A 377 33.81 8.23 -43.32
C ILE A 377 34.62 7.24 -42.42
N GLY A 378 34.12 6.01 -42.17
CA GLY A 378 34.85 4.95 -41.47
C GLY A 378 34.49 4.79 -39.97
N ALA A 379 33.39 5.38 -39.49
CA ALA A 379 32.97 5.13 -38.13
C ALA A 379 32.50 3.67 -37.94
N SER A 380 33.12 2.94 -37.00
CA SER A 380 32.74 1.56 -36.69
C SER A 380 31.30 1.48 -36.09
N ARG A 381 30.61 0.36 -36.37
CA ARG A 381 29.26 0.10 -35.84
C ARG A 381 29.23 0.20 -34.31
N ALA A 382 30.29 -0.28 -33.63
CA ALA A 382 30.41 -0.18 -32.18
C ALA A 382 30.47 1.26 -31.67
N ARG A 383 31.11 2.18 -32.40
CA ARG A 383 31.18 3.62 -32.04
C ARG A 383 29.81 4.27 -32.17
N ILE A 384 29.08 3.99 -33.24
CA ILE A 384 27.72 4.50 -33.44
C ILE A 384 26.78 3.95 -32.37
N PHE A 385 26.87 2.65 -32.05
CA PHE A 385 26.10 2.03 -31.00
C PHE A 385 26.36 2.68 -29.64
N ARG A 386 27.63 2.81 -29.23
CA ARG A 386 28.01 3.41 -27.96
C ARG A 386 27.47 4.84 -27.83
N GLN A 387 27.57 5.65 -28.88
CA GLN A 387 27.06 7.00 -28.89
C GLN A 387 25.54 7.05 -28.67
N LEU A 388 24.75 6.23 -29.40
CA LEU A 388 23.29 6.17 -29.23
C LEU A 388 22.90 5.64 -27.85
N PHE A 389 23.67 4.67 -27.33
CA PHE A 389 23.45 4.13 -25.99
C PHE A 389 23.75 5.19 -24.91
N THR A 390 24.80 6.01 -25.08
CA THR A 390 25.12 7.13 -24.18
C THR A 390 24.01 8.19 -24.19
N GLU A 391 23.42 8.52 -25.37
CA GLU A 391 22.25 9.40 -25.45
C GLU A 391 21.07 8.82 -24.67
N SER A 392 20.79 7.52 -24.81
CA SER A 392 19.73 6.82 -24.09
C SER A 392 19.96 6.77 -22.58
N LEU A 393 21.21 6.50 -22.17
CA LEU A 393 21.58 6.45 -20.75
C LEU A 393 21.42 7.81 -20.06
N LEU A 394 21.78 8.90 -20.75
CA LEU A 394 21.56 10.26 -20.24
C LEU A 394 20.08 10.61 -20.11
N LEU A 395 19.25 10.26 -21.09
CA LEU A 395 17.80 10.44 -21.00
C LEU A 395 17.23 9.65 -19.83
N ALA A 396 17.68 8.41 -19.64
CA ALA A 396 17.27 7.59 -18.49
C ALA A 396 17.71 8.18 -17.15
N ALA A 397 18.93 8.73 -17.07
CA ALA A 397 19.44 9.40 -15.87
C ALA A 397 18.61 10.65 -15.51
N PHE A 398 18.31 11.51 -16.49
CA PHE A 398 17.42 12.66 -16.25
C PHE A 398 16.00 12.22 -15.90
N GLY A 399 15.48 11.20 -16.59
CA GLY A 399 14.20 10.59 -16.27
C GLY A 399 14.16 9.99 -14.87
N ALA A 400 15.25 9.34 -14.43
CA ALA A 400 15.37 8.77 -13.10
C ALA A 400 15.41 9.84 -11.99
N ILE A 401 16.18 10.92 -12.21
CA ILE A 401 16.24 12.05 -11.26
C ILE A 401 14.85 12.69 -11.13
N ALA A 402 14.22 13.00 -12.27
CA ALA A 402 12.88 13.57 -12.27
C ALA A 402 11.83 12.61 -11.69
N GLY A 403 11.95 11.30 -12.00
CA GLY A 403 11.09 10.25 -11.46
C GLY A 403 11.27 10.04 -9.96
N LEU A 404 12.50 10.09 -9.47
CA LEU A 404 12.78 10.03 -8.03
C LEU A 404 12.13 11.22 -7.30
N ILE A 405 12.29 12.43 -7.83
CA ILE A 405 11.64 13.63 -7.27
C ILE A 405 10.12 13.46 -7.27
N LEU A 406 9.54 13.02 -8.39
CA LEU A 406 8.10 12.78 -8.51
C LEU A 406 7.63 11.72 -7.52
N GLY A 407 8.35 10.59 -7.40
CA GLY A 407 8.05 9.53 -6.44
C GLY A 407 8.07 10.03 -5.00
N CYS A 408 9.09 10.80 -4.61
CA CYS A 408 9.17 11.41 -3.28
C CYS A 408 8.02 12.39 -3.02
N VAL A 409 7.61 13.19 -4.01
CA VAL A 409 6.46 14.10 -3.89
C VAL A 409 5.18 13.32 -3.68
N VAL A 410 4.95 12.27 -4.47
CA VAL A 410 3.76 11.39 -4.34
C VAL A 410 3.71 10.74 -2.96
N ILE A 411 4.84 10.19 -2.47
CA ILE A 411 4.92 9.61 -1.13
C ILE A 411 4.65 10.66 -0.05
N ARG A 412 5.22 11.86 -0.17
CA ARG A 412 4.99 12.92 0.79
C ARG A 412 3.53 13.34 0.88
N ILE A 413 2.86 13.45 -0.26
CA ILE A 413 1.41 13.70 -0.33
C ILE A 413 0.65 12.54 0.32
N ALA A 414 0.99 11.29 0.00
CA ALA A 414 0.35 10.13 0.59
C ALA A 414 0.49 10.11 2.12
N LEU A 415 1.69 10.31 2.66
CA LEU A 415 1.93 10.36 4.11
C LEU A 415 1.12 11.47 4.81
N THR A 416 0.91 12.62 4.16
CA THR A 416 0.08 13.70 4.71
C THR A 416 -1.41 13.39 4.63
N VAL A 417 -1.87 12.80 3.53
CA VAL A 417 -3.28 12.44 3.31
C VAL A 417 -3.73 11.34 4.28
N PHE A 418 -2.86 10.38 4.59
CA PHE A 418 -3.16 9.28 5.51
C PHE A 418 -2.83 9.56 6.98
N ASP A 419 -2.42 10.79 7.31
CA ASP A 419 -2.01 11.20 8.66
C ASP A 419 -1.08 10.19 9.35
N THR A 420 -0.03 9.81 8.64
CA THR A 420 0.88 8.78 9.10
C THR A 420 1.83 9.29 10.19
N PRO A 421 2.39 8.40 11.04
CA PRO A 421 3.34 8.79 12.07
C PRO A 421 4.52 9.60 11.53
N LYS A 422 4.98 10.60 12.29
CA LYS A 422 6.01 11.57 11.85
C LYS A 422 7.40 10.96 11.64
N TRP A 423 7.68 9.79 12.22
CA TRP A 423 8.93 9.06 11.98
C TRP A 423 9.00 8.42 10.58
N LEU A 424 7.86 8.25 9.90
CA LEU A 424 7.81 7.83 8.50
C LEU A 424 8.23 9.00 7.60
N SER A 425 9.35 8.83 6.92
CA SER A 425 9.94 9.87 6.07
C SER A 425 9.85 9.52 4.60
N ALA A 426 9.49 10.51 3.78
CA ALA A 426 9.52 10.41 2.32
C ALA A 426 10.94 10.51 1.73
N VAL A 427 11.97 10.65 2.57
CA VAL A 427 13.37 10.71 2.10
C VAL A 427 13.79 9.33 1.60
N PRO A 428 14.24 9.23 0.34
CA PRO A 428 14.65 7.96 -0.23
C PRO A 428 15.91 7.44 0.46
N ASP A 429 15.90 6.19 0.86
CA ASP A 429 17.08 5.51 1.38
C ASP A 429 17.94 4.88 0.27
N VAL A 430 19.03 4.22 0.66
CA VAL A 430 19.95 3.56 -0.28
C VAL A 430 19.24 2.48 -1.13
N ARG A 431 18.22 1.79 -0.57
CA ARG A 431 17.47 0.75 -1.30
C ARG A 431 16.62 1.36 -2.41
N VAL A 432 15.94 2.47 -2.12
CA VAL A 432 15.15 3.22 -3.09
C VAL A 432 16.03 3.81 -4.19
N LEU A 433 17.21 4.37 -3.82
CA LEU A 433 18.18 4.89 -4.79
C LEU A 433 18.75 3.78 -5.70
N ALA A 434 19.08 2.62 -5.12
CA ALA A 434 19.54 1.46 -5.88
C ALA A 434 18.45 0.95 -6.83
N PHE A 435 17.21 0.81 -6.34
CA PHE A 435 16.07 0.42 -7.16
C PHE A 435 15.84 1.40 -8.33
N ALA A 436 15.80 2.71 -8.08
CA ALA A 436 15.66 3.74 -9.12
C ALA A 436 16.77 3.65 -10.16
N SER A 437 18.02 3.40 -9.72
CA SER A 437 19.18 3.24 -10.61
C SER A 437 19.07 1.99 -11.49
N ILE A 438 18.63 0.86 -10.91
CA ILE A 438 18.38 -0.39 -11.65
C ILE A 438 17.28 -0.19 -12.69
N VAL A 439 16.16 0.41 -12.29
CA VAL A 439 15.03 0.68 -13.17
C VAL A 439 15.44 1.62 -14.32
N ALA A 440 16.24 2.65 -14.04
CA ALA A 440 16.77 3.55 -15.05
C ALA A 440 17.71 2.83 -16.03
N LEU A 441 18.60 1.98 -15.55
CA LEU A 441 19.51 1.20 -16.37
C LEU A 441 18.75 0.22 -17.26
N LEU A 442 17.80 -0.53 -16.70
CA LEU A 442 16.95 -1.44 -17.47
C LEU A 442 16.16 -0.71 -18.54
N SER A 443 15.62 0.47 -18.21
CA SER A 443 14.95 1.34 -19.16
C SER A 443 15.89 1.76 -20.30
N ALA A 444 17.10 2.25 -19.98
CA ALA A 444 18.10 2.63 -20.97
C ALA A 444 18.48 1.48 -21.91
N ILE A 445 18.62 0.26 -21.36
CA ILE A 445 18.88 -0.94 -22.15
C ILE A 445 17.68 -1.21 -23.08
N PHE A 446 16.47 -1.22 -22.56
CA PHE A 446 15.26 -1.58 -23.29
C PHE A 446 15.03 -0.66 -24.48
N PHE A 447 14.98 0.67 -24.27
CA PHE A 447 14.74 1.60 -25.37
C PHE A 447 16.01 1.97 -26.16
N GLY A 448 17.21 1.83 -25.59
CA GLY A 448 18.48 2.07 -26.27
C GLY A 448 18.89 0.95 -27.24
N PHE A 449 18.50 -0.29 -26.91
CA PHE A 449 18.82 -1.46 -27.75
C PHE A 449 17.97 -1.52 -29.03
N THR A 450 16.75 -1.01 -28.98
CA THR A 450 15.79 -1.07 -30.10
C THR A 450 16.30 -0.39 -31.39
N PRO A 451 16.82 0.86 -31.39
CA PRO A 451 17.37 1.48 -32.57
C PRO A 451 18.65 0.79 -33.08
N ALA A 452 19.46 0.31 -32.16
CA ALA A 452 20.73 -0.34 -32.47
C ALA A 452 20.56 -1.69 -33.20
N LEU A 453 19.61 -2.52 -32.76
CA LEU A 453 19.25 -3.77 -33.45
C LEU A 453 18.71 -3.54 -34.85
N GLN A 454 17.98 -2.44 -35.08
CA GLN A 454 17.44 -2.12 -36.37
C GLN A 454 18.51 -1.61 -37.36
N LEU A 455 19.55 -0.89 -36.90
CA LEU A 455 20.70 -0.49 -37.70
C LEU A 455 21.61 -1.69 -38.08
N ALA A 456 21.67 -2.71 -37.20
CA ALA A 456 22.46 -3.91 -37.45
C ALA A 456 21.81 -4.88 -38.46
N ARG A 457 20.48 -4.89 -38.59
CA ARG A 457 19.72 -5.78 -39.47
C ARG A 457 19.26 -5.04 -40.73
N GLN A 458 20.12 -4.99 -41.73
CA GLN A 458 19.75 -4.60 -43.09
C GLN A 458 18.99 -5.76 -43.76
N GLY A 459 17.61 -5.70 -43.79
CA GLY A 459 16.82 -6.75 -44.42
C GLY A 459 15.32 -6.62 -44.26
N LYS A 460 14.54 -7.51 -44.88
CA LYS A 460 13.07 -7.55 -45.01
C LYS A 460 12.26 -7.62 -43.66
N HIS A 461 12.94 -7.77 -42.53
CA HIS A 461 12.30 -7.93 -41.19
C HIS A 461 11.92 -6.63 -40.46
N LYS A 462 12.06 -5.44 -41.09
CA LYS A 462 11.75 -4.12 -40.51
C LYS A 462 10.26 -3.94 -40.15
N THR A 463 9.35 -4.59 -40.89
CA THR A 463 7.91 -4.49 -40.68
C THR A 463 7.44 -5.35 -39.50
N THR A 464 7.98 -6.55 -39.33
CA THR A 464 7.55 -7.49 -38.30
C THR A 464 7.89 -7.02 -36.85
N ALA A 465 9.14 -6.56 -36.64
CA ALA A 465 9.55 -6.06 -35.30
C ALA A 465 8.69 -4.88 -34.84
N ARG A 466 8.27 -4.02 -35.74
CA ARG A 466 7.42 -2.89 -35.47
C ARG A 466 5.96 -3.32 -35.17
N GLN A 467 5.43 -4.27 -35.93
CA GLN A 467 4.10 -4.85 -35.67
C GLN A 467 4.03 -5.50 -34.29
N VAL A 468 5.08 -6.22 -33.88
CA VAL A 468 5.21 -6.78 -32.54
C VAL A 468 5.23 -5.70 -31.46
N LEU A 469 5.96 -4.60 -31.69
CA LEU A 469 5.99 -3.48 -30.73
C LEU A 469 4.62 -2.82 -30.57
N VAL A 470 3.87 -2.60 -31.68
CA VAL A 470 2.51 -2.07 -31.66
C VAL A 470 1.58 -3.02 -30.88
N GLY A 471 1.62 -4.31 -31.21
CA GLY A 471 0.80 -5.32 -30.53
C GLY A 471 1.08 -5.41 -29.03
N ALA A 472 2.35 -5.43 -28.64
CA ALA A 472 2.75 -5.46 -27.24
C ALA A 472 2.33 -4.18 -26.49
N GLN A 473 2.44 -3.02 -27.13
CA GLN A 473 2.02 -1.75 -26.54
C GLN A 473 0.50 -1.69 -26.35
N VAL A 474 -0.28 -2.12 -27.35
CA VAL A 474 -1.73 -2.19 -27.26
C VAL A 474 -2.14 -3.19 -26.17
N ALA A 475 -1.50 -4.36 -26.10
CA ALA A 475 -1.75 -5.35 -25.05
C ALA A 475 -1.47 -4.79 -23.65
N GLY A 476 -0.30 -4.17 -23.44
CA GLY A 476 0.05 -3.55 -22.15
C GLY A 476 -0.90 -2.44 -21.75
N SER A 477 -1.29 -1.58 -22.69
CA SER A 477 -2.28 -0.53 -22.48
C SER A 477 -3.67 -1.11 -22.15
N CYS A 478 -4.06 -2.19 -22.82
CA CYS A 478 -5.34 -2.87 -22.58
C CYS A 478 -5.40 -3.44 -21.15
N ILE A 479 -4.35 -4.14 -20.70
CA ILE A 479 -4.26 -4.67 -19.33
C ILE A 479 -4.37 -3.54 -18.32
N LEU A 480 -3.58 -2.47 -18.47
CA LEU A 480 -3.58 -1.33 -17.55
C LEU A 480 -4.95 -0.66 -17.46
N LEU A 481 -5.62 -0.45 -18.59
CA LEU A 481 -6.93 0.18 -18.62
C LEU A 481 -8.02 -0.70 -18.02
N ILE A 482 -8.03 -2.01 -18.29
CA ILE A 482 -8.99 -2.95 -17.71
C ILE A 482 -8.80 -3.01 -16.19
N VAL A 483 -7.57 -3.22 -15.71
CA VAL A 483 -7.29 -3.33 -14.27
C VAL A 483 -7.60 -2.02 -13.56
N SER A 484 -7.22 -0.87 -14.13
CA SER A 484 -7.56 0.44 -13.56
C SER A 484 -9.07 0.66 -13.53
N GLY A 485 -9.78 0.29 -14.62
CA GLY A 485 -11.24 0.37 -14.69
C GLY A 485 -11.95 -0.49 -13.65
N LEU A 486 -11.49 -1.73 -13.45
CA LEU A 486 -11.98 -2.63 -12.42
C LEU A 486 -11.81 -2.05 -11.02
N LEU A 487 -10.61 -1.53 -10.71
CA LEU A 487 -10.30 -0.95 -9.40
C LEU A 487 -11.08 0.35 -9.13
N VAL A 488 -11.20 1.24 -10.12
CA VAL A 488 -12.01 2.46 -10.00
C VAL A 488 -13.48 2.11 -9.77
N ARG A 489 -13.99 1.12 -10.49
CA ARG A 489 -15.37 0.69 -10.34
C ARG A 489 -15.62 -0.04 -9.03
N ALA A 490 -14.68 -0.85 -8.56
CA ALA A 490 -14.71 -1.47 -7.24
C ALA A 490 -14.76 -0.42 -6.13
N ALA A 491 -13.91 0.60 -6.22
CA ALA A 491 -13.92 1.71 -5.28
C ALA A 491 -15.25 2.48 -5.31
N HIS A 492 -15.80 2.73 -6.50
CA HIS A 492 -17.12 3.37 -6.63
C HIS A 492 -18.21 2.49 -6.04
N HIS A 493 -18.19 1.18 -6.29
CA HIS A 493 -19.15 0.24 -5.70
C HIS A 493 -19.07 0.27 -4.18
N ALA A 494 -17.88 0.17 -3.60
CA ALA A 494 -17.67 0.24 -2.14
C ALA A 494 -18.14 1.56 -1.52
N LEU A 495 -18.05 2.68 -2.25
CA LEU A 495 -18.48 4.00 -1.77
C LEU A 495 -20.00 4.19 -1.77
N TYR A 496 -20.71 3.56 -2.69
CA TYR A 496 -22.14 3.80 -2.93
C TYR A 496 -23.02 2.58 -2.69
N THR A 497 -22.45 1.45 -2.23
CA THR A 497 -23.24 0.29 -1.82
C THR A 497 -23.97 0.59 -0.51
N ASP A 498 -25.26 0.23 -0.45
CA ASP A 498 -26.02 0.28 0.79
C ASP A 498 -25.42 -0.73 1.78
N PRO A 499 -25.01 -0.31 2.98
CA PRO A 499 -24.47 -1.23 3.98
C PRO A 499 -25.49 -2.25 4.50
N GLY A 500 -26.75 -2.19 4.07
CA GLY A 500 -27.81 -3.12 4.48
C GLY A 500 -28.39 -2.83 5.86
N PHE A 501 -27.99 -1.73 6.51
CA PHE A 501 -28.53 -1.28 7.78
C PHE A 501 -28.59 0.25 7.88
N GLY A 502 -29.50 0.75 8.73
CA GLY A 502 -29.72 2.20 8.86
C GLY A 502 -28.68 2.86 9.79
N TYR A 503 -27.61 3.41 9.27
CA TYR A 503 -26.51 4.01 10.05
C TYR A 503 -26.71 5.49 10.44
N GLU A 504 -27.55 6.24 9.74
CA GLU A 504 -27.61 7.70 9.86
C GLU A 504 -28.06 8.22 11.24
N ARG A 505 -28.95 7.49 11.91
CA ARG A 505 -29.58 7.89 13.18
C ARG A 505 -29.36 6.84 14.24
N LEU A 506 -28.22 6.20 14.18
CA LEU A 506 -27.85 5.12 15.09
C LEU A 506 -26.66 5.55 15.94
N VAL A 507 -26.74 5.33 17.23
CA VAL A 507 -25.71 5.62 18.24
C VAL A 507 -25.38 4.35 18.99
N SER A 508 -24.11 4.04 19.15
CA SER A 508 -23.62 2.98 20.02
C SER A 508 -23.21 3.60 21.37
N ILE A 509 -23.56 2.95 22.46
CA ILE A 509 -23.17 3.28 23.81
C ILE A 509 -22.57 2.01 24.42
N ASP A 510 -21.25 1.98 24.57
CA ASP A 510 -20.51 0.89 25.15
C ASP A 510 -20.13 1.22 26.60
N PRO A 511 -20.77 0.64 27.61
CA PRO A 511 -20.45 0.89 29.00
C PRO A 511 -19.23 0.13 29.50
N GLN A 512 -18.68 -0.82 28.73
CA GLN A 512 -17.48 -1.60 29.04
C GLN A 512 -17.58 -2.41 30.35
N LEU A 513 -18.76 -2.92 30.65
CA LEU A 513 -19.05 -3.58 31.93
C LEU A 513 -18.13 -4.77 32.22
N GLY A 514 -17.75 -5.53 31.16
CA GLY A 514 -16.83 -6.65 31.32
C GLY A 514 -15.44 -6.22 31.77
N GLN A 515 -14.95 -5.07 31.34
CA GLN A 515 -13.65 -4.51 31.75
C GLN A 515 -13.68 -4.05 33.21
N HIS A 516 -14.87 -3.62 33.72
CA HIS A 516 -15.10 -3.24 35.09
C HIS A 516 -15.48 -4.42 35.99
N GLY A 517 -15.31 -5.66 35.51
CA GLY A 517 -15.54 -6.87 36.33
C GLY A 517 -17.00 -7.13 36.73
N TYR A 518 -17.95 -6.56 35.99
CA TYR A 518 -19.37 -6.77 36.25
C TYR A 518 -19.74 -8.25 36.05
N SER A 519 -20.41 -8.83 37.03
CA SER A 519 -21.09 -10.11 36.88
C SER A 519 -22.28 -9.98 35.92
N ALA A 520 -22.73 -11.11 35.37
CA ALA A 520 -23.91 -11.12 34.50
C ALA A 520 -25.15 -10.47 35.14
N ALA A 521 -25.36 -10.67 36.45
CA ALA A 521 -26.49 -10.08 37.20
C ALA A 521 -26.36 -8.55 37.33
N GLN A 522 -25.15 -8.05 37.62
CA GLN A 522 -24.89 -6.61 37.70
C GLN A 522 -25.04 -5.96 36.34
N ALA A 523 -24.48 -6.60 35.29
CA ALA A 523 -24.60 -6.13 33.91
C ALA A 523 -26.06 -6.06 33.48
N ARG A 524 -26.85 -7.07 33.76
CA ARG A 524 -28.28 -7.06 33.48
C ARG A 524 -28.98 -5.86 34.13
N ASN A 525 -28.78 -5.67 35.44
CA ASN A 525 -29.39 -4.54 36.15
C ASN A 525 -29.01 -3.18 35.56
N TYR A 526 -27.75 -2.98 35.24
CA TYR A 526 -27.27 -1.75 34.60
C TYR A 526 -27.88 -1.55 33.20
N LEU A 527 -27.84 -2.58 32.36
CA LEU A 527 -28.35 -2.49 30.97
C LEU A 527 -29.86 -2.28 30.95
N ASP A 528 -30.63 -2.95 31.82
CA ASP A 528 -32.09 -2.78 31.93
C ASP A 528 -32.44 -1.33 32.36
N GLN A 529 -31.69 -0.76 33.31
CA GLN A 529 -31.90 0.63 33.76
C GLN A 529 -31.55 1.61 32.61
N MET A 530 -30.41 1.43 31.94
CA MET A 530 -30.02 2.26 30.81
C MET A 530 -31.03 2.18 29.67
N GLN A 531 -31.46 0.97 29.34
CA GLN A 531 -32.43 0.73 28.26
C GLN A 531 -33.77 1.42 28.57
N THR A 532 -34.28 1.27 29.82
CA THR A 532 -35.52 1.91 30.24
C THR A 532 -35.47 3.43 30.16
N ARG A 533 -34.39 4.03 30.68
CA ARG A 533 -34.21 5.50 30.64
C ARG A 533 -34.04 6.04 29.24
N LEU A 534 -33.28 5.35 28.41
CA LEU A 534 -33.07 5.73 26.99
C LEU A 534 -34.37 5.61 26.20
N GLN A 535 -35.17 4.55 26.41
CA GLN A 535 -36.49 4.38 25.78
C GLN A 535 -37.48 5.48 26.19
N ALA A 536 -37.42 5.95 27.43
CA ALA A 536 -38.25 7.06 27.93
C ALA A 536 -37.79 8.43 27.40
N THR A 537 -36.63 8.52 26.72
CA THR A 537 -36.09 9.79 26.23
C THR A 537 -36.83 10.25 24.98
N PRO A 538 -37.39 11.48 24.95
CA PRO A 538 -38.06 12.00 23.77
C PRO A 538 -37.13 12.01 22.53
N GLY A 539 -37.62 11.41 21.43
CA GLY A 539 -36.82 11.31 20.21
C GLY A 539 -36.00 10.03 20.06
N VAL A 540 -35.96 9.15 21.04
CA VAL A 540 -35.46 7.78 20.92
C VAL A 540 -36.61 6.92 20.38
N ARG A 541 -36.35 6.13 19.33
CA ARG A 541 -37.31 5.21 18.71
C ARG A 541 -37.22 3.81 19.27
N SER A 542 -36.00 3.30 19.34
CA SER A 542 -35.75 1.94 19.82
C SER A 542 -34.37 1.83 20.42
N VAL A 543 -34.21 0.88 21.33
CA VAL A 543 -32.93 0.52 21.98
C VAL A 543 -32.83 -0.99 21.99
N SER A 544 -31.70 -1.52 21.53
CA SER A 544 -31.39 -2.96 21.58
C SER A 544 -29.96 -3.19 22.06
N LEU A 545 -29.60 -4.41 22.40
CA LEU A 545 -28.26 -4.77 22.78
C LEU A 545 -27.64 -5.67 21.71
N VAL A 546 -26.34 -5.51 21.52
CA VAL A 546 -25.54 -6.29 20.58
C VAL A 546 -24.16 -6.51 21.17
N LEU A 547 -23.57 -7.69 20.95
CA LEU A 547 -22.21 -7.97 21.42
C LEU A 547 -21.17 -7.27 20.53
N LEU A 548 -21.34 -7.34 19.21
CA LEU A 548 -20.44 -6.75 18.23
C LEU A 548 -21.18 -5.63 17.48
N PRO A 549 -20.97 -4.37 17.86
CA PRO A 549 -21.60 -3.24 17.20
C PRO A 549 -21.05 -3.05 15.79
N PRO A 550 -21.84 -2.52 14.84
CA PRO A 550 -21.42 -2.33 13.45
C PRO A 550 -20.23 -1.38 13.36
N LEU A 551 -19.28 -1.76 12.49
CA LEU A 551 -18.04 -1.01 12.25
C LEU A 551 -17.19 -0.78 13.51
N GLY A 552 -17.37 -1.59 14.53
CA GLY A 552 -16.59 -1.57 15.77
C GLY A 552 -15.16 -2.07 15.59
N HIS A 553 -14.32 -1.87 16.59
CA HIS A 553 -12.92 -2.30 16.54
C HIS A 553 -12.74 -3.81 16.73
N THR A 554 -13.70 -4.48 17.33
CA THR A 554 -13.66 -5.92 17.59
C THR A 554 -14.45 -6.65 16.51
N VAL A 555 -13.78 -7.50 15.76
CA VAL A 555 -14.38 -8.40 14.78
C VAL A 555 -14.16 -9.82 15.29
N SER A 556 -15.23 -10.55 15.56
CA SER A 556 -15.16 -11.97 15.79
C SER A 556 -15.56 -12.71 14.53
N ASN A 557 -14.69 -13.57 14.05
CA ASN A 557 -15.02 -14.45 12.93
C ASN A 557 -14.61 -15.88 13.25
N SER A 558 -15.32 -16.80 12.65
CA SER A 558 -14.96 -18.22 12.62
C SER A 558 -14.95 -18.71 11.17
N THR A 559 -14.23 -19.77 10.93
CA THR A 559 -14.24 -20.41 9.61
C THR A 559 -14.95 -21.75 9.71
N THR A 560 -15.80 -22.03 8.75
CA THR A 560 -16.42 -23.35 8.61
C THR A 560 -16.20 -23.88 7.21
N GLU A 561 -16.21 -25.17 7.04
CA GLU A 561 -16.12 -25.82 5.73
C GLU A 561 -17.50 -26.18 5.26
N ILE A 562 -17.94 -25.62 4.13
CA ILE A 562 -19.23 -25.90 3.48
C ILE A 562 -18.94 -26.41 2.07
N ASP A 563 -19.33 -27.64 1.77
CA ASP A 563 -19.10 -28.30 0.45
C ASP A 563 -17.63 -28.20 -0.04
N GLY A 564 -16.65 -28.40 0.87
CA GLY A 564 -15.22 -28.31 0.58
C GLY A 564 -14.70 -26.88 0.35
N ARG A 565 -15.47 -25.86 0.70
CA ARG A 565 -15.07 -24.45 0.66
C ARG A 565 -15.00 -23.89 2.06
N THR A 566 -13.90 -23.22 2.38
CA THR A 566 -13.77 -22.48 3.63
C THR A 566 -14.59 -21.19 3.54
N VAL A 567 -15.59 -21.05 4.39
CA VAL A 567 -16.46 -19.87 4.50
C VAL A 567 -16.18 -19.17 5.81
N ILE A 568 -16.01 -17.85 5.76
CA ILE A 568 -15.86 -17.01 6.95
C ILE A 568 -17.24 -16.66 7.47
N ILE A 569 -17.51 -16.94 8.73
CA ILE A 569 -18.76 -16.68 9.43
C ILE A 569 -18.54 -15.59 10.48
N TYR A 570 -19.47 -14.66 10.56
CA TYR A 570 -19.49 -13.61 11.59
C TYR A 570 -20.64 -13.87 12.57
N PRO A 571 -20.38 -14.55 13.70
CA PRO A 571 -21.39 -14.74 14.73
C PRO A 571 -21.60 -13.44 15.51
N ASN A 572 -22.84 -13.09 15.81
CA ASN A 572 -23.18 -11.96 16.65
C ASN A 572 -24.34 -12.31 17.59
N TRP A 573 -24.25 -11.91 18.86
CA TRP A 573 -25.29 -12.12 19.84
C TRP A 573 -26.09 -10.84 20.01
N VAL A 574 -27.42 -10.98 19.88
CA VAL A 574 -28.32 -9.82 19.84
C VAL A 574 -29.57 -10.04 20.71
N THR A 575 -30.17 -8.97 21.15
CA THR A 575 -31.44 -9.01 21.89
C THR A 575 -32.64 -8.81 20.96
N PRO A 576 -33.85 -9.22 21.34
CA PRO A 576 -35.06 -8.89 20.61
C PRO A 576 -35.15 -7.39 20.29
N GLY A 577 -35.64 -7.05 19.10
CA GLY A 577 -35.70 -5.66 18.61
C GLY A 577 -34.40 -5.16 17.92
N PHE A 578 -33.34 -5.98 17.86
CA PHE A 578 -32.10 -5.63 17.17
C PHE A 578 -32.33 -5.31 15.71
N PHE A 579 -33.03 -6.16 14.98
CA PHE A 579 -33.28 -6.00 13.54
C PHE A 579 -34.08 -4.71 13.26
N ASP A 580 -35.06 -4.37 14.07
CA ASP A 580 -35.82 -3.12 13.96
C ASP A 580 -34.93 -1.90 14.26
N THR A 581 -34.10 -2.00 15.32
CA THR A 581 -33.17 -0.94 15.70
C THR A 581 -32.12 -0.71 14.64
N MET A 582 -31.61 -1.75 14.03
CA MET A 582 -30.65 -1.69 12.94
C MET A 582 -31.28 -1.40 11.57
N GLN A 583 -32.62 -1.56 11.43
CA GLN A 583 -33.35 -1.52 10.15
C GLN A 583 -32.85 -2.60 9.17
N ILE A 584 -32.51 -3.77 9.67
CA ILE A 584 -32.18 -4.95 8.85
C ILE A 584 -33.49 -5.70 8.59
N PRO A 585 -33.93 -5.84 7.33
CA PRO A 585 -35.20 -6.51 7.02
C PRO A 585 -35.11 -8.02 7.28
N ILE A 586 -36.14 -8.59 7.89
CA ILE A 586 -36.35 -10.03 7.92
C ILE A 586 -37.03 -10.44 6.64
N ARG A 587 -36.37 -11.27 5.83
CA ARG A 587 -36.84 -11.74 4.51
C ARG A 587 -37.76 -12.94 4.61
N LEU A 588 -37.41 -13.86 5.51
CA LEU A 588 -38.19 -15.08 5.75
C LEU A 588 -38.26 -15.35 7.26
N GLY A 589 -39.37 -15.91 7.74
CA GLY A 589 -39.51 -16.30 9.13
C GLY A 589 -39.85 -15.13 10.07
N ARG A 590 -39.24 -15.14 11.26
CA ARG A 590 -39.49 -14.17 12.34
C ARG A 590 -38.22 -13.78 13.11
N THR A 591 -38.30 -12.74 13.92
CA THR A 591 -37.28 -12.32 14.88
C THR A 591 -37.29 -13.15 16.16
N PHE A 592 -36.30 -12.92 17.03
CA PHE A 592 -36.21 -13.53 18.36
C PHE A 592 -37.30 -13.03 19.30
N GLU A 593 -37.84 -13.94 20.13
CA GLU A 593 -38.65 -13.60 21.26
C GLU A 593 -37.81 -13.56 22.55
N ARG A 594 -38.34 -12.92 23.62
CA ARG A 594 -37.61 -12.75 24.88
C ARG A 594 -37.42 -14.11 25.55
N GLY A 595 -36.18 -14.45 25.91
CA GLY A 595 -35.83 -15.72 26.59
C GLY A 595 -35.78 -16.95 25.70
N GLU A 596 -35.89 -16.78 24.36
CA GLU A 596 -35.78 -17.88 23.41
C GLU A 596 -34.35 -18.41 23.36
N LYS A 597 -34.20 -19.74 23.30
CA LYS A 597 -32.88 -20.44 23.22
C LYS A 597 -32.90 -21.44 22.09
N ASN A 598 -31.70 -21.89 21.68
CA ASN A 598 -31.53 -22.92 20.67
C ASN A 598 -32.13 -22.53 19.28
N VAL A 599 -32.12 -21.24 18.97
CA VAL A 599 -32.57 -20.69 17.69
C VAL A 599 -31.49 -19.79 17.10
N VAL A 600 -31.52 -19.62 15.78
CA VAL A 600 -30.58 -18.77 15.04
C VAL A 600 -31.28 -18.07 13.91
N ILE A 601 -30.89 -16.84 13.61
CA ILE A 601 -31.26 -16.10 12.42
C ILE A 601 -30.00 -15.98 11.59
N VAL A 602 -30.10 -16.24 10.28
CA VAL A 602 -28.95 -16.23 9.36
C VAL A 602 -29.16 -15.17 8.30
N SER A 603 -28.06 -14.65 7.71
CA SER A 603 -28.14 -13.75 6.56
C SER A 603 -28.58 -14.47 5.29
N GLU A 604 -29.10 -13.72 4.28
CA GLU A 604 -29.44 -14.27 2.98
C GLU A 604 -28.25 -14.95 2.31
N SER A 605 -27.06 -14.35 2.39
CA SER A 605 -25.81 -14.90 1.87
C SER A 605 -25.43 -16.21 2.55
N PHE A 606 -25.55 -16.30 3.89
CA PHE A 606 -25.34 -17.57 4.59
C PHE A 606 -26.33 -18.65 4.13
N ALA A 607 -27.62 -18.33 4.07
CA ALA A 607 -28.64 -19.27 3.63
C ALA A 607 -28.40 -19.79 2.21
N ARG A 608 -27.95 -18.93 1.33
CA ARG A 608 -27.61 -19.25 -0.07
C ARG A 608 -26.40 -20.17 -0.20
N VAL A 609 -25.40 -19.98 0.64
CA VAL A 609 -24.20 -20.80 0.65
C VAL A 609 -24.46 -22.17 1.28
N GLN A 610 -25.16 -22.20 2.43
CA GLN A 610 -25.38 -23.42 3.21
C GLN A 610 -26.48 -24.31 2.63
N TRP A 611 -27.52 -23.71 2.06
CA TRP A 611 -28.73 -24.44 1.54
C TRP A 611 -29.15 -23.89 0.15
N PRO A 612 -28.36 -24.08 -0.89
CA PRO A 612 -28.65 -23.53 -2.20
C PRO A 612 -30.01 -24.00 -2.70
N ASN A 613 -30.89 -23.06 -3.05
CA ASN A 613 -32.26 -23.28 -3.57
C ASN A 613 -33.16 -24.07 -2.62
N GLN A 614 -32.91 -24.10 -1.31
CA GLN A 614 -33.78 -24.74 -0.32
C GLN A 614 -34.33 -23.68 0.65
N ASN A 615 -35.46 -24.00 1.30
CA ASN A 615 -35.98 -23.21 2.39
C ASN A 615 -35.09 -23.43 3.65
N PRO A 616 -34.44 -22.42 4.19
CA PRO A 616 -33.57 -22.54 5.38
C PRO A 616 -34.37 -22.66 6.71
N LEU A 617 -35.65 -22.25 6.73
CA LEU A 617 -36.46 -22.27 7.96
C LEU A 617 -36.65 -23.70 8.47
N GLY A 618 -36.48 -23.88 9.78
CA GLY A 618 -36.57 -25.17 10.44
C GLY A 618 -35.34 -26.08 10.28
N LYS A 619 -34.33 -25.69 9.49
CA LYS A 619 -33.07 -26.42 9.38
C LYS A 619 -32.28 -26.29 10.68
N LEU A 620 -31.48 -27.31 10.98
CA LEU A 620 -30.63 -27.34 12.17
C LEU A 620 -29.23 -26.85 11.81
N LEU A 621 -28.68 -25.97 12.65
CA LEU A 621 -27.33 -25.45 12.58
C LEU A 621 -26.60 -25.72 13.89
N GLY A 622 -25.32 -26.09 13.83
CA GLY A 622 -24.47 -26.37 15.00
C GLY A 622 -23.91 -27.80 14.98
N ASP A 623 -23.17 -28.14 16.01
CA ASP A 623 -22.56 -29.45 16.19
C ASP A 623 -23.54 -30.49 16.78
N SER A 624 -23.06 -31.70 17.07
CA SER A 624 -23.85 -32.77 17.63
C SER A 624 -24.39 -32.46 19.06
N ALA A 625 -23.72 -31.54 19.77
CA ALA A 625 -24.05 -31.17 21.15
C ALA A 625 -24.97 -29.93 21.23
N HIS A 626 -24.88 -29.03 20.24
CA HIS A 626 -25.61 -27.76 20.23
C HIS A 626 -26.32 -27.55 18.88
N LYS A 627 -27.53 -28.08 18.79
CA LYS A 627 -28.36 -27.91 17.57
C LYS A 627 -29.31 -26.72 17.76
N ASN A 628 -29.18 -25.75 16.87
CA ASN A 628 -30.01 -24.56 16.85
C ASN A 628 -30.91 -24.56 15.62
N THR A 629 -32.17 -24.19 15.77
CA THR A 629 -33.11 -24.15 14.67
C THR A 629 -33.11 -22.80 13.97
N VAL A 630 -33.00 -22.77 12.65
CA VAL A 630 -33.11 -21.53 11.86
C VAL A 630 -34.55 -21.06 11.89
N ILE A 631 -34.86 -19.93 12.51
CA ILE A 631 -36.21 -19.35 12.64
C ILE A 631 -36.43 -18.16 11.74
N GLY A 632 -35.38 -17.57 11.17
CA GLY A 632 -35.48 -16.42 10.30
C GLY A 632 -34.29 -16.27 9.38
N VAL A 633 -34.51 -15.54 8.28
CA VAL A 633 -33.47 -15.09 7.37
C VAL A 633 -33.52 -13.58 7.32
N ALA A 634 -32.41 -12.94 7.72
CA ALA A 634 -32.20 -11.50 7.66
C ALA A 634 -31.60 -11.09 6.32
N GLY A 635 -31.90 -9.87 5.87
CA GLY A 635 -31.17 -9.27 4.75
C GLY A 635 -29.68 -9.18 5.06
N ASP A 636 -28.85 -9.23 4.02
CA ASP A 636 -27.42 -9.06 4.15
C ASP A 636 -27.10 -7.66 4.68
N ALA A 637 -26.24 -7.57 5.69
CA ALA A 637 -25.80 -6.32 6.29
C ALA A 637 -24.29 -6.35 6.53
N HIS A 638 -23.56 -5.37 5.96
CA HIS A 638 -22.10 -5.27 6.09
C HIS A 638 -21.72 -4.68 7.46
N VAL A 639 -21.99 -5.43 8.52
CA VAL A 639 -21.81 -4.96 9.92
C VAL A 639 -20.34 -4.91 10.30
N ASN A 640 -19.54 -5.86 9.82
CA ASN A 640 -18.13 -6.00 10.23
C ASN A 640 -17.18 -5.23 9.32
N ALA A 641 -17.41 -5.26 8.01
CA ALA A 641 -16.62 -4.53 7.03
C ALA A 641 -17.47 -4.18 5.81
N LEU A 642 -17.39 -2.93 5.36
CA LEU A 642 -18.16 -2.44 4.21
C LEU A 642 -17.78 -3.09 2.87
N ASN A 643 -16.70 -3.84 2.83
CA ASN A 643 -16.09 -4.41 1.63
C ASN A 643 -16.08 -5.95 1.59
N ASP A 644 -16.83 -6.60 2.47
CA ASP A 644 -16.85 -8.07 2.56
C ASP A 644 -18.18 -8.62 2.03
N ASP A 645 -18.25 -8.80 0.72
CA ASP A 645 -19.45 -9.37 0.08
C ASP A 645 -19.59 -10.90 0.28
N ASP A 646 -18.54 -11.57 0.70
CA ASP A 646 -18.56 -12.99 1.05
C ASP A 646 -18.83 -13.18 2.57
N ALA A 647 -19.09 -12.09 3.32
CA ALA A 647 -19.38 -12.15 4.74
C ALA A 647 -20.77 -12.78 4.96
N VAL A 648 -20.76 -13.87 5.70
CA VAL A 648 -21.98 -14.56 6.06
C VAL A 648 -22.21 -14.39 7.56
N GLU A 649 -23.36 -13.86 7.93
CA GLU A 649 -23.65 -13.51 9.31
C GLU A 649 -24.62 -14.51 9.96
N GLN A 650 -24.38 -14.80 11.23
CA GLN A 650 -25.24 -15.59 12.10
C GLN A 650 -25.59 -14.74 13.31
N TYR A 651 -26.87 -14.61 13.58
CA TYR A 651 -27.37 -13.90 14.75
C TYR A 651 -27.91 -14.91 15.77
N TRP A 652 -27.43 -14.77 17.02
CA TRP A 652 -27.77 -15.64 18.11
C TRP A 652 -28.49 -14.84 19.20
N PRO A 653 -29.50 -15.42 19.89
CA PRO A 653 -30.09 -14.74 21.03
C PRO A 653 -29.08 -14.63 22.16
N ALA A 654 -28.90 -13.39 22.68
CA ALA A 654 -27.99 -13.14 23.76
C ALA A 654 -28.52 -13.78 25.06
N ASP A 655 -27.60 -14.42 25.80
CA ASP A 655 -27.86 -14.94 27.16
C ASP A 655 -27.05 -14.17 28.23
N ASP A 656 -27.10 -14.63 29.45
CA ASP A 656 -26.46 -13.95 30.57
C ASP A 656 -24.94 -13.86 30.45
N THR A 657 -24.32 -14.79 29.74
CA THR A 657 -22.84 -14.85 29.61
C THR A 657 -22.28 -13.73 28.76
N GLN A 658 -23.05 -13.22 27.82
CA GLN A 658 -22.63 -12.11 26.93
C GLN A 658 -22.93 -10.72 27.52
N LEU A 659 -23.84 -10.59 28.53
CA LEU A 659 -24.29 -9.30 29.04
C LEU A 659 -23.18 -8.33 29.42
N PRO A 660 -22.07 -8.74 30.06
CA PRO A 660 -20.98 -7.83 30.41
C PRO A 660 -20.28 -7.21 29.17
N GLY A 661 -20.33 -7.86 28.01
CA GLY A 661 -19.77 -7.36 26.75
C GLY A 661 -20.76 -6.63 25.85
N MET A 662 -22.04 -6.50 26.26
CA MET A 662 -23.08 -5.93 25.41
C MET A 662 -23.00 -4.41 25.30
N VAL A 663 -23.22 -3.93 24.07
CA VAL A 663 -23.30 -2.53 23.68
C VAL A 663 -24.75 -2.16 23.40
N LEU A 664 -25.18 -0.99 23.88
CA LEU A 664 -26.49 -0.47 23.57
C LEU A 664 -26.50 0.22 22.22
N MET A 665 -27.41 -0.22 21.34
CA MET A 665 -27.69 0.43 20.07
C MET A 665 -28.96 1.25 20.21
N VAL A 666 -28.85 2.55 19.97
CA VAL A 666 -29.94 3.52 20.15
C VAL A 666 -30.31 4.15 18.81
N ARG A 667 -31.53 3.95 18.36
CA ARG A 667 -32.07 4.59 17.16
C ARG A 667 -32.88 5.82 17.53
N THR A 668 -32.58 6.93 16.88
CA THR A 668 -33.26 8.21 17.11
C THR A 668 -34.22 8.58 15.98
N ALA A 669 -35.24 9.35 16.26
CA ALA A 669 -36.16 9.88 15.26
C ALA A 669 -35.54 11.00 14.41
N GLY A 670 -34.60 11.75 15.00
CA GLY A 670 -33.85 12.84 14.39
C GLY A 670 -32.45 12.94 14.98
N VAL A 671 -31.71 13.99 14.62
CA VAL A 671 -30.36 14.21 15.17
C VAL A 671 -30.50 14.77 16.59
N LEU A 672 -30.24 13.93 17.60
CA LEU A 672 -30.22 14.35 19.00
C LEU A 672 -28.79 14.73 19.41
N LYS A 673 -28.40 15.99 19.20
CA LYS A 673 -27.04 16.48 19.53
C LYS A 673 -26.65 16.27 21.00
N ASN A 674 -27.64 16.30 21.90
CA ASN A 674 -27.42 16.16 23.35
C ASN A 674 -27.44 14.70 23.84
N LEU A 675 -27.76 13.73 22.97
CA LEU A 675 -27.85 12.32 23.39
C LEU A 675 -26.55 11.79 24.01
N PRO A 676 -25.35 12.09 23.48
CA PRO A 676 -24.12 11.63 24.13
C PRO A 676 -23.96 12.17 25.56
N LYS A 677 -24.23 13.45 25.77
CA LYS A 677 -24.17 14.06 27.12
C LYS A 677 -25.22 13.43 28.06
N LEU A 678 -26.44 13.25 27.58
CA LEU A 678 -27.54 12.67 28.34
C LEU A 678 -27.22 11.21 28.69
N ALA A 679 -26.79 10.39 27.76
CA ALA A 679 -26.42 9.00 27.99
C ALA A 679 -25.28 8.87 29.02
N LYS A 680 -24.29 9.76 28.94
CA LYS A 680 -23.22 9.86 29.92
C LYS A 680 -23.78 10.19 31.32
N THR A 681 -24.62 11.22 31.45
CA THR A 681 -25.24 11.56 32.76
C THR A 681 -26.12 10.44 33.29
N MET A 682 -26.84 9.73 32.43
CA MET A 682 -27.61 8.54 32.81
C MET A 682 -26.72 7.42 33.34
N SER A 683 -25.63 7.11 32.63
CA SER A 683 -24.63 6.12 33.08
C SER A 683 -24.05 6.50 34.42
N GLU A 684 -23.57 7.73 34.58
CA GLU A 684 -23.00 8.26 35.83
C GLU A 684 -23.99 8.22 37.02
N SER A 685 -25.29 8.36 36.77
CA SER A 685 -26.33 8.27 37.82
C SER A 685 -26.64 6.84 38.23
N ILE A 686 -26.28 5.83 37.45
CA ILE A 686 -26.37 4.41 37.77
C ILE A 686 -25.08 3.96 38.44
N ASP A 687 -23.94 4.27 37.82
CA ASP A 687 -22.62 4.01 38.37
C ASP A 687 -21.66 5.15 37.98
N PRO A 688 -21.20 5.96 38.98
CA PRO A 688 -20.28 7.08 38.71
C PRO A 688 -18.89 6.70 38.20
N GLU A 689 -18.47 5.45 38.31
CA GLU A 689 -17.16 4.97 37.87
C GLU A 689 -17.14 4.50 36.41
N LEU A 690 -18.32 4.39 35.77
CA LEU A 690 -18.43 3.99 34.38
C LEU A 690 -18.34 5.19 33.43
N PHE A 691 -17.51 5.05 32.40
CA PHE A 691 -17.32 6.03 31.34
C PHE A 691 -17.70 5.39 30.00
N PRO A 692 -18.99 5.38 29.61
CA PRO A 692 -19.42 4.74 28.40
C PRO A 692 -18.78 5.42 27.18
N GLU A 693 -18.27 4.60 26.28
CA GLU A 693 -17.85 5.06 24.97
C GLU A 693 -19.07 5.28 24.09
N ILE A 694 -19.30 6.51 23.65
CA ILE A 694 -20.48 6.89 22.88
C ILE A 694 -20.05 7.32 21.49
N ARG A 695 -20.48 6.56 20.47
CA ARG A 695 -20.16 6.85 19.07
C ARG A 695 -21.41 6.92 18.22
N THR A 696 -21.46 7.83 17.29
CA THR A 696 -22.46 7.80 16.23
C THR A 696 -21.98 6.86 15.13
N ILE A 697 -22.83 5.92 14.70
CA ILE A 697 -22.48 4.99 13.63
C ILE A 697 -22.25 5.75 12.31
N LYS A 698 -22.91 6.89 12.11
CA LYS A 698 -22.63 7.78 10.98
C LYS A 698 -21.18 8.27 10.97
N ALA A 699 -20.58 8.60 12.12
CA ALA A 699 -19.20 9.04 12.18
C ALA A 699 -18.25 7.89 11.83
N LEU A 700 -18.48 6.68 12.40
CA LEU A 700 -17.71 5.48 12.08
C LEU A 700 -17.82 5.10 10.60
N TYR A 701 -19.03 5.16 10.05
CA TYR A 701 -19.26 4.93 8.62
C TYR A 701 -18.49 5.95 7.77
N SER A 702 -18.57 7.24 8.10
CA SER A 702 -17.87 8.30 7.36
C SER A 702 -16.36 8.15 7.43
N GLU A 703 -15.82 7.71 8.57
CA GLU A 703 -14.38 7.46 8.74
C GLU A 703 -13.90 6.31 7.84
N ASN A 704 -14.67 5.21 7.79
CA ASN A 704 -14.41 4.08 6.89
C ASN A 704 -14.49 4.49 5.41
N ILE A 705 -15.54 5.23 5.04
CA ILE A 705 -15.72 5.74 3.66
C ILE A 705 -14.59 6.67 3.25
N GLN A 706 -14.16 7.61 4.11
CA GLN A 706 -13.01 8.47 3.82
C GLN A 706 -11.73 7.68 3.55
N GLY A 707 -11.52 6.57 4.26
CA GLY A 707 -10.42 5.65 3.98
C GLY A 707 -10.50 5.08 2.56
N ILE A 708 -11.68 4.59 2.17
CA ILE A 708 -11.92 4.05 0.81
C ILE A 708 -11.80 5.16 -0.25
N GLU A 709 -12.34 6.37 -0.01
CA GLU A 709 -12.21 7.52 -0.91
C GLU A 709 -10.75 7.90 -1.19
N ARG A 710 -9.91 7.91 -0.16
CA ARG A 710 -8.47 8.19 -0.31
C ARG A 710 -7.78 7.14 -1.19
N VAL A 711 -8.04 5.87 -0.96
CA VAL A 711 -7.51 4.77 -1.78
C VAL A 711 -8.05 4.86 -3.22
N ALA A 712 -9.35 5.11 -3.39
CA ALA A 712 -9.97 5.30 -4.69
C ALA A 712 -9.36 6.46 -5.48
N GLY A 713 -9.06 7.58 -4.81
CA GLY A 713 -8.37 8.73 -5.41
C GLY A 713 -6.98 8.37 -5.95
N ILE A 714 -6.19 7.61 -5.20
CA ILE A 714 -4.87 7.14 -5.63
C ILE A 714 -4.99 6.20 -6.85
N ILE A 715 -5.90 5.25 -6.80
CA ILE A 715 -6.14 4.31 -7.90
C ILE A 715 -6.57 5.07 -9.18
N THR A 716 -7.48 6.02 -9.04
CA THR A 716 -7.94 6.86 -10.16
C THR A 716 -6.80 7.67 -10.75
N PHE A 717 -5.93 8.24 -9.92
CA PHE A 717 -4.76 8.99 -10.36
C PHE A 717 -3.77 8.09 -11.14
N ILE A 718 -3.49 6.88 -10.65
CA ILE A 718 -2.66 5.89 -11.35
C ILE A 718 -3.29 5.48 -12.68
N GLY A 719 -4.61 5.26 -12.70
CA GLY A 719 -5.37 4.96 -13.92
C GLY A 719 -5.27 6.08 -14.96
N LEU A 720 -5.35 7.34 -14.54
CA LEU A 720 -5.20 8.50 -15.41
C LEU A 720 -3.78 8.60 -15.99
N ILE A 721 -2.76 8.30 -15.19
CA ILE A 721 -1.38 8.20 -15.68
C ILE A 721 -1.26 7.11 -16.74
N ALA A 722 -1.77 5.92 -16.47
CA ALA A 722 -1.75 4.80 -17.41
C ALA A 722 -2.45 5.16 -18.75
N LEU A 723 -3.62 5.80 -18.64
CA LEU A 723 -4.40 6.30 -19.76
C LEU A 723 -3.61 7.32 -20.60
N THR A 724 -2.98 8.28 -19.95
CA THR A 724 -2.19 9.32 -20.59
C THR A 724 -0.97 8.75 -21.31
N LEU A 725 -0.22 7.85 -20.65
CA LEU A 725 0.93 7.18 -21.25
C LEU A 725 0.53 6.32 -22.44
N SER A 726 -0.57 5.56 -22.33
CA SER A 726 -1.13 4.78 -23.44
C SER A 726 -1.47 5.66 -24.64
N SER A 727 -2.16 6.78 -24.40
CA SER A 727 -2.58 7.71 -25.43
C SER A 727 -1.38 8.32 -26.16
N ILE A 728 -0.38 8.82 -25.42
CA ILE A 728 0.84 9.40 -25.98
C ILE A 728 1.59 8.38 -26.84
N GLY A 729 1.68 7.14 -26.37
CA GLY A 729 2.41 6.10 -27.07
C GLY A 729 1.77 5.69 -28.40
N VAL A 730 0.47 5.46 -28.39
CA VAL A 730 -0.28 5.11 -29.59
C VAL A 730 -0.24 6.24 -30.62
N VAL A 731 -0.52 7.48 -30.18
CA VAL A 731 -0.47 8.67 -31.06
C VAL A 731 0.93 8.90 -31.59
N GLY A 732 1.96 8.78 -30.77
CA GLY A 732 3.37 8.96 -31.18
C GLY A 732 3.79 7.94 -32.23
N LEU A 733 3.49 6.67 -32.05
CA LEU A 733 3.83 5.60 -32.98
C LEU A 733 3.07 5.72 -34.32
N MET A 734 1.80 6.08 -34.29
CA MET A 734 0.98 6.29 -35.48
C MET A 734 1.45 7.52 -36.28
N SER A 735 1.66 8.65 -35.62
CA SER A 735 2.15 9.88 -36.21
C SER A 735 3.49 9.65 -36.91
N PHE A 736 4.40 8.95 -36.29
CA PHE A 736 5.69 8.59 -36.88
C PHE A 736 5.54 7.76 -38.13
N THR A 737 4.64 6.81 -38.17
CA THR A 737 4.41 5.95 -39.34
C THR A 737 3.88 6.74 -40.53
N VAL A 738 2.95 7.64 -40.25
CA VAL A 738 2.42 8.52 -41.31
C VAL A 738 3.52 9.39 -41.89
N ILE A 739 4.37 9.99 -41.04
CA ILE A 739 5.51 10.82 -41.50
C ILE A 739 6.48 10.02 -42.36
N GLN A 740 6.81 8.79 -41.98
CA GLN A 740 7.69 7.93 -42.81
C GLN A 740 7.14 7.63 -44.19
N LYS A 741 5.81 7.53 -44.32
CA LYS A 741 5.17 7.20 -45.59
C LYS A 741 4.69 8.42 -46.37
N THR A 742 5.03 9.63 -45.91
CA THR A 742 4.60 10.87 -46.56
C THR A 742 4.97 10.91 -48.05
N LYS A 743 6.18 10.44 -48.41
CA LYS A 743 6.62 10.35 -49.83
C LYS A 743 5.79 9.32 -50.60
N GLU A 744 5.53 8.14 -50.05
CA GLU A 744 4.67 7.11 -50.65
C GLU A 744 3.23 7.61 -50.81
N ILE A 745 2.70 8.32 -49.78
CA ILE A 745 1.39 8.96 -49.80
C ILE A 745 1.31 10.00 -50.91
N ALA A 746 2.32 10.87 -51.00
CA ALA A 746 2.39 11.92 -52.05
C ALA A 746 2.44 11.34 -53.48
N ILE A 747 3.24 10.26 -53.69
CA ILE A 747 3.30 9.55 -54.97
C ILE A 747 1.95 8.95 -55.35
N ARG A 748 1.26 8.28 -54.41
CA ARG A 748 -0.06 7.70 -54.67
C ARG A 748 -1.12 8.74 -55.00
N LEU A 749 -1.10 9.87 -54.27
CA LEU A 749 -1.99 11.00 -54.55
C LEU A 749 -1.70 11.64 -55.91
N ALA A 750 -0.40 11.79 -56.27
CA ALA A 750 0.00 12.29 -57.60
C ALA A 750 -0.44 11.36 -58.72
N LEU A 751 -0.52 10.05 -58.47
CA LEU A 751 -1.03 9.05 -59.41
C LEU A 751 -2.58 8.92 -59.42
N GLY A 752 -3.30 9.83 -58.74
CA GLY A 752 -4.75 9.90 -58.78
C GLY A 752 -5.48 9.03 -57.75
N ALA A 753 -4.79 8.46 -56.74
CA ALA A 753 -5.45 7.68 -55.71
C ALA A 753 -6.37 8.57 -54.84
N LYS A 754 -7.58 8.06 -54.53
CA LYS A 754 -8.50 8.79 -53.66
C LYS A 754 -7.93 8.89 -52.24
N PRO A 755 -8.03 10.06 -51.56
CA PRO A 755 -7.54 10.23 -50.19
C PRO A 755 -8.06 9.16 -49.20
N ALA A 756 -9.30 8.73 -49.35
CA ALA A 756 -9.92 7.69 -48.51
C ALA A 756 -9.24 6.31 -48.68
N SER A 757 -8.85 5.93 -49.90
CA SER A 757 -8.17 4.66 -50.17
C SER A 757 -6.74 4.64 -49.61
N VAL A 758 -6.04 5.78 -49.63
CA VAL A 758 -4.73 5.94 -49.03
C VAL A 758 -4.84 5.85 -47.47
N LEU A 759 -5.84 6.50 -46.90
CA LEU A 759 -6.14 6.42 -45.46
C LEU A 759 -6.45 4.98 -45.05
N GLN A 760 -7.35 4.27 -45.75
CA GLN A 760 -7.67 2.88 -45.50
C GLN A 760 -6.42 1.97 -45.52
N ALA A 761 -5.56 2.11 -46.52
CA ALA A 761 -4.33 1.32 -46.63
C ALA A 761 -3.35 1.57 -45.49
N LEU A 762 -3.30 2.81 -44.95
CA LEU A 762 -2.49 3.16 -43.77
C LEU A 762 -3.07 2.54 -42.50
N VAL A 763 -4.37 2.67 -42.27
CA VAL A 763 -5.03 2.13 -41.09
C VAL A 763 -4.96 0.59 -41.06
N ALA A 764 -5.21 -0.07 -42.19
CA ALA A 764 -5.18 -1.53 -42.31
C ALA A 764 -3.85 -2.18 -41.86
N GLN A 765 -2.75 -1.45 -42.02
CA GLN A 765 -1.42 -1.93 -41.61
C GLN A 765 -1.27 -2.09 -40.09
N PHE A 766 -2.03 -1.32 -39.30
CA PHE A 766 -2.00 -1.35 -37.82
C PHE A 766 -3.14 -2.19 -37.24
N THR A 767 -4.17 -2.43 -38.02
CA THR A 767 -5.39 -3.13 -37.55
C THR A 767 -5.06 -4.53 -37.03
N TRP A 768 -4.27 -5.32 -37.74
CA TRP A 768 -3.93 -6.69 -37.35
C TRP A 768 -3.07 -6.75 -36.08
N PRO A 769 -1.95 -6.01 -35.93
CA PRO A 769 -1.20 -5.94 -34.69
C PRO A 769 -2.02 -5.42 -33.52
N ALA A 770 -2.90 -4.44 -33.75
CA ALA A 770 -3.76 -3.89 -32.71
C ALA A 770 -4.82 -4.90 -32.23
N ILE A 771 -5.44 -5.64 -33.17
CA ILE A 771 -6.42 -6.70 -32.82
C ILE A 771 -5.73 -7.81 -32.00
N ILE A 772 -4.55 -8.29 -32.45
CA ILE A 772 -3.80 -9.31 -31.72
C ILE A 772 -3.42 -8.79 -30.32
N GLY A 773 -2.94 -7.54 -30.22
CA GLY A 773 -2.63 -6.91 -28.96
C GLY A 773 -3.83 -6.77 -28.04
N LEU A 774 -4.99 -6.40 -28.59
CA LEU A 774 -6.24 -6.29 -27.85
C LEU A 774 -6.71 -7.63 -27.30
N ILE A 775 -6.72 -8.68 -28.12
CA ILE A 775 -7.08 -10.04 -27.70
C ILE A 775 -6.13 -10.55 -26.61
N ALA A 776 -4.81 -10.43 -26.85
CA ALA A 776 -3.79 -10.85 -25.88
C ALA A 776 -3.91 -10.06 -24.57
N GLY A 777 -4.09 -8.74 -24.66
CA GLY A 777 -4.25 -7.86 -23.50
C GLY A 777 -5.47 -8.19 -22.67
N THR A 778 -6.62 -8.44 -23.34
CA THR A 778 -7.87 -8.83 -22.68
C THR A 778 -7.74 -10.20 -22.01
N ALA A 779 -7.13 -11.19 -22.66
CA ALA A 779 -6.90 -12.52 -22.10
C ALA A 779 -5.95 -12.47 -20.88
N LEU A 780 -4.88 -11.69 -20.96
CA LEU A 780 -3.95 -11.50 -19.85
C LEU A 780 -4.60 -10.72 -18.69
N ALA A 781 -5.42 -9.70 -18.98
CA ALA A 781 -6.18 -9.01 -17.95
C ALA A 781 -7.14 -9.95 -17.23
N ALA A 782 -7.85 -10.81 -17.95
CA ALA A 782 -8.75 -11.80 -17.37
C ALA A 782 -8.04 -12.81 -16.47
N SER A 783 -6.86 -13.27 -16.86
CA SER A 783 -6.06 -14.19 -16.05
C SER A 783 -5.49 -13.53 -14.78
N THR A 784 -5.06 -12.26 -14.88
CA THR A 784 -4.45 -11.53 -13.74
C THR A 784 -5.50 -10.97 -12.79
N SER A 785 -6.69 -10.60 -13.28
CA SER A 785 -7.77 -10.04 -12.44
C SER A 785 -8.31 -11.03 -11.40
N GLY A 786 -8.08 -12.34 -11.57
CA GLY A 786 -8.41 -13.35 -10.56
C GLY A 786 -7.67 -13.15 -9.23
N VAL A 787 -6.44 -12.61 -9.27
CA VAL A 787 -5.66 -12.27 -8.07
C VAL A 787 -6.26 -11.06 -7.32
N LEU A 788 -6.94 -10.18 -8.07
CA LEU A 788 -7.60 -8.98 -7.53
C LEU A 788 -8.96 -9.26 -6.88
N ARG A 789 -9.51 -10.46 -7.00
CA ARG A 789 -10.89 -10.78 -6.59
C ARG A 789 -11.25 -10.25 -5.20
N ARG A 790 -10.35 -10.41 -4.21
CA ARG A 790 -10.58 -9.89 -2.85
C ARG A 790 -10.50 -8.36 -2.74
N ALA A 791 -9.88 -7.68 -3.70
CA ALA A 791 -9.76 -6.22 -3.72
C ALA A 791 -10.85 -5.55 -4.58
N LEU A 792 -11.72 -6.32 -5.22
CA LEU A 792 -12.73 -5.81 -6.15
C LEU A 792 -14.08 -5.52 -5.50
N TYR A 793 -14.20 -5.61 -4.17
CA TYR A 793 -15.39 -5.18 -3.40
C TYR A 793 -16.72 -5.57 -4.08
N GLY A 794 -17.00 -6.87 -4.25
CA GLY A 794 -18.23 -7.37 -4.84
C GLY A 794 -18.36 -7.26 -6.37
N ILE A 795 -17.39 -6.69 -7.06
CA ILE A 795 -17.37 -6.67 -8.51
C ILE A 795 -16.69 -7.93 -9.06
N SER A 796 -17.32 -8.56 -10.04
CA SER A 796 -16.71 -9.69 -10.74
C SER A 796 -15.39 -9.27 -11.39
N ASN A 797 -14.38 -10.12 -11.25
CA ASN A 797 -13.10 -9.93 -11.94
C ASN A 797 -13.24 -9.95 -13.49
N LEU A 798 -14.37 -10.43 -14.02
CA LEU A 798 -14.74 -10.40 -15.44
C LEU A 798 -15.88 -9.41 -15.68
N ASP A 799 -15.93 -8.28 -15.00
CA ASP A 799 -16.97 -7.27 -15.14
C ASP A 799 -17.11 -6.77 -16.59
N PRO A 800 -18.21 -7.07 -17.29
CA PRO A 800 -18.33 -6.77 -18.72
C PRO A 800 -18.23 -5.27 -19.05
N LEU A 801 -18.68 -4.41 -18.12
CA LEU A 801 -18.69 -2.96 -18.35
C LEU A 801 -17.27 -2.38 -18.29
N SER A 802 -16.46 -2.79 -17.33
CA SER A 802 -15.05 -2.37 -17.22
C SER A 802 -14.25 -2.79 -18.46
N TYR A 803 -14.44 -4.02 -18.92
CA TYR A 803 -13.81 -4.52 -20.14
C TYR A 803 -14.29 -3.77 -21.38
N ALA A 804 -15.60 -3.60 -21.56
CA ALA A 804 -16.15 -2.89 -22.70
C ALA A 804 -15.70 -1.44 -22.79
N LEU A 805 -15.69 -0.71 -21.66
CA LEU A 805 -15.24 0.69 -21.61
C LEU A 805 -13.74 0.82 -21.92
N ALA A 806 -12.90 -0.05 -21.37
CA ALA A 806 -11.47 -0.05 -21.65
C ALA A 806 -11.18 -0.34 -23.13
N ILE A 807 -11.84 -1.33 -23.72
CA ILE A 807 -11.72 -1.70 -25.13
C ILE A 807 -12.22 -0.56 -26.02
N ALA A 808 -13.41 -0.02 -25.76
CA ALA A 808 -13.98 1.09 -26.54
C ALA A 808 -13.10 2.33 -26.50
N PHE A 809 -12.57 2.68 -25.34
CA PHE A 809 -11.65 3.80 -25.16
C PHE A 809 -10.34 3.59 -25.94
N LEU A 810 -9.76 2.40 -25.88
CA LEU A 810 -8.53 2.09 -26.61
C LEU A 810 -8.75 2.12 -28.13
N LEU A 811 -9.91 1.60 -28.61
CA LEU A 811 -10.28 1.68 -30.02
C LEU A 811 -10.50 3.14 -30.47
N ALA A 812 -11.09 3.97 -29.62
CA ALA A 812 -11.25 5.41 -29.92
C ALA A 812 -9.88 6.12 -30.03
N ILE A 813 -8.94 5.83 -29.12
CA ILE A 813 -7.57 6.39 -29.20
C ILE A 813 -6.87 5.90 -30.48
N LEU A 814 -6.96 4.60 -30.80
CA LEU A 814 -6.37 4.04 -32.01
C LEU A 814 -6.93 4.72 -33.28
N ALA A 815 -8.25 4.93 -33.33
CA ALA A 815 -8.90 5.63 -34.44
C ALA A 815 -8.44 7.10 -34.54
N LEU A 816 -8.43 7.84 -33.43
CA LEU A 816 -7.96 9.23 -33.40
C LEU A 816 -6.49 9.32 -33.79
N ALA A 817 -5.64 8.45 -33.27
CA ALA A 817 -4.22 8.40 -33.57
C ALA A 817 -3.93 8.07 -35.04
N ALA A 818 -4.80 7.31 -35.68
CA ALA A 818 -4.69 7.03 -37.14
C ALA A 818 -5.21 8.18 -37.99
N ILE A 819 -6.37 8.76 -37.65
CA ILE A 819 -7.08 9.74 -38.49
C ILE A 819 -6.40 11.12 -38.45
N VAL A 820 -5.98 11.61 -37.26
CA VAL A 820 -5.47 12.97 -37.08
C VAL A 820 -4.17 13.19 -37.86
N PRO A 821 -3.12 12.36 -37.75
CA PRO A 821 -1.91 12.55 -38.57
C PRO A 821 -2.13 12.30 -40.06
N ALA A 822 -3.00 11.33 -40.38
CA ALA A 822 -3.27 11.02 -41.80
C ALA A 822 -4.01 12.16 -42.50
N ARG A 823 -4.94 12.86 -41.87
CA ARG A 823 -5.57 14.09 -42.39
C ARG A 823 -4.55 15.20 -42.57
N GLY A 824 -3.56 15.33 -41.66
CA GLY A 824 -2.44 16.27 -41.85
C GLY A 824 -1.60 15.95 -43.07
N ALA A 825 -1.28 14.66 -43.29
CA ALA A 825 -0.51 14.21 -44.45
C ALA A 825 -1.23 14.42 -45.81
N LEU A 826 -2.54 14.28 -45.84
CA LEU A 826 -3.37 14.50 -47.04
C LEU A 826 -3.47 15.99 -47.46
N ARG A 827 -3.19 16.93 -46.55
CA ARG A 827 -3.17 18.39 -46.80
C ARG A 827 -1.78 18.90 -47.25
N ILE A 828 -0.77 18.06 -47.37
CA ILE A 828 0.57 18.45 -47.77
C ILE A 828 0.57 18.70 -49.28
N ASN A 829 1.19 19.83 -49.69
CA ASN A 829 1.33 20.18 -51.08
C ASN A 829 2.25 19.17 -51.77
N VAL A 830 1.73 18.39 -52.73
CA VAL A 830 2.40 17.26 -53.38
C VAL A 830 3.74 17.72 -54.01
N SER A 831 3.80 18.93 -54.59
CA SER A 831 5.02 19.52 -55.14
C SER A 831 6.13 19.70 -54.07
N ARG A 832 5.80 20.15 -52.83
CA ARG A 832 6.78 20.28 -51.74
C ARG A 832 7.23 18.92 -51.23
N ALA A 833 6.34 17.92 -51.18
CA ALA A 833 6.65 16.59 -50.67
C ALA A 833 7.58 15.79 -51.60
N LEU A 834 7.55 16.06 -52.90
CA LEU A 834 8.41 15.42 -53.88
C LEU A 834 9.80 16.07 -53.94
N HIS A 835 9.94 17.35 -53.53
CA HIS A 835 11.23 18.08 -53.48
C HIS A 835 11.95 17.99 -52.10
N TYR A 836 11.38 17.32 -51.11
CA TYR A 836 12.06 17.08 -49.85
C TYR A 836 13.07 15.93 -50.03
N GLU A 837 14.31 16.29 -50.37
CA GLU A 837 15.49 15.42 -50.36
C GLU A 837 16.10 15.30 -48.95
#